data_621d4a8536e9e53dc9746a7c51524293
#
_entry.id   621d4a8536e9e53dc9746a7c51524293
#
_cell.length_a   1.000
_cell.length_b   1.000
_cell.length_c   1.000
_cell.angle_alpha   90.00
_cell.angle_beta   90.00
_cell.angle_gamma   90.00
#
_symmetry.space_group_name_H-M   'P 1'
#
loop_
_entity.id
_entity.type
_entity.pdbx_description
1 polymer ?
#
loop_
_entity_poly.entity_id
_entity_poly.type
_entity_poly.pdbx_seq_one_letter_code
_entity_poly.pdbx_strand_id
1 'polypeptide(L)'
;MGWTCSTTTNVPGAVENNYQAYDPDATRVGNACLWPVQPPSTIFNERDNMSVFFSGAYTLSENSELYFKAMQFDTETTGQYFASFYYPAGGGVANSPGPWVVGYSNYGPQGLGVPNPVTGGTMWVADRLGYKMFAPPTWDNAYEETSTTIDVGIRGVLENGWEYDVSYTTNEYDSESTSRLWDDQKMNDLYFNIGGNDALGNPCVMDAQQLIDGGYWAGGFDPATDPYYAYIRAFLWGQPTCFNDEWFFNGADFDYENYRLDAGDSAESFSDFATASLVGEFGMLAGGPIGFALVAEYQDTGYDVFPSSNVVDGLVWGTGYVDSGGSRDRYAAGGELRLPLTSEFAVSISARKDKYDDRVVNVDRTTVGMNFEYRPNEDVLVRGGWSESFRAPDMQQAFIDETQGFASGIDYYQCWLVTGSVINCGAQGYDVINIEAYTRGNPNLKDESGYSSSLGVVWSPIERFSMTLDFYKVILQDIVSDRSTSAILLDEAYCYAQAAGSPIDNAPIYSGSYCQSIYDSIIRDGKPAGGLELTDPNAVPGIFAVYDQPLNIASQEYQGADWSMRYTLVTDTAGDFNFSLRGSNQLALKQAESQGESRFDYMNSAYVPRSRQVVTTSWNLRDWSASISISRIGHVNAVENTKLSPYMPVNAGVYYDITDDMYVGLTCSNCLDSLPDKDAAYGNSSYDFTAVNRNFYPILGPAVDVIFQMRF
;
A
#
# COMPACT_ATOMS: atom_id res chain seq x y z
N MET A 1 -19.79 0.43 -38.64
CA MET A 1 -21.12 0.86 -38.12
C MET A 1 -20.86 2.01 -37.15
N GLY A 2 -21.38 3.19 -37.45
CA GLY A 2 -21.27 4.33 -36.53
C GLY A 2 -22.41 4.24 -35.52
N TRP A 3 -22.14 3.71 -34.35
CA TRP A 3 -23.06 3.75 -33.25
C TRP A 3 -23.06 5.14 -32.64
N THR A 4 -24.20 5.82 -32.61
CA THR A 4 -24.40 7.00 -31.79
C THR A 4 -25.31 6.62 -30.64
N CYS A 5 -25.06 7.16 -29.44
CA CYS A 5 -25.89 6.86 -28.27
C CYS A 5 -27.39 7.17 -28.51
N SER A 6 -27.68 8.12 -29.39
CA SER A 6 -29.03 8.45 -29.81
C SER A 6 -29.73 7.36 -30.65
N THR A 7 -28.98 6.44 -31.25
CA THR A 7 -29.52 5.31 -32.03
C THR A 7 -29.60 4.01 -31.25
N THR A 8 -29.05 3.97 -30.02
CA THR A 8 -29.07 2.78 -29.16
C THR A 8 -30.31 2.71 -28.27
N THR A 9 -31.49 2.86 -28.86
CA THR A 9 -32.76 2.69 -28.14
C THR A 9 -32.95 1.28 -27.57
N ASN A 10 -32.11 0.33 -27.94
CA ASN A 10 -32.17 -1.06 -27.49
C ASN A 10 -31.26 -1.38 -26.31
N VAL A 11 -30.52 -0.42 -25.81
CA VAL A 11 -29.62 -0.65 -24.68
C VAL A 11 -30.22 0.01 -23.44
N PRO A 12 -30.83 -0.75 -22.51
CA PRO A 12 -31.42 -0.17 -21.31
C PRO A 12 -30.40 0.58 -20.47
N GLY A 13 -30.66 1.85 -20.18
CA GLY A 13 -29.85 2.66 -19.32
C GLY A 13 -28.66 3.38 -19.98
N ALA A 14 -28.42 3.24 -21.29
CA ALA A 14 -27.42 4.02 -22.00
C ALA A 14 -27.74 5.51 -21.95
N VAL A 15 -26.83 6.32 -21.47
CA VAL A 15 -26.97 7.78 -21.43
C VAL A 15 -26.11 8.38 -22.52
N GLU A 16 -26.75 9.21 -23.33
CA GLU A 16 -26.00 9.97 -24.32
C GLU A 16 -25.01 10.90 -23.61
N ASN A 17 -23.76 10.46 -23.65
CA ASN A 17 -22.60 11.31 -23.56
C ASN A 17 -22.45 12.27 -22.36
N ASN A 18 -22.18 11.73 -21.21
CA ASN A 18 -21.51 12.51 -20.16
C ASN A 18 -20.03 12.84 -20.49
N TYR A 19 -19.45 12.19 -21.49
CA TYR A 19 -18.07 12.47 -21.92
C TYR A 19 -17.88 13.88 -22.43
N GLN A 20 -18.88 14.46 -23.11
CA GLN A 20 -18.84 15.87 -23.53
C GLN A 20 -18.92 16.87 -22.37
N ALA A 21 -19.43 16.45 -21.22
CA ALA A 21 -19.44 17.31 -20.02
C ALA A 21 -18.08 17.38 -19.32
N TYR A 22 -17.20 16.40 -19.55
CA TYR A 22 -15.86 16.34 -18.96
C TYR A 22 -14.75 16.81 -19.88
N ASP A 23 -14.95 16.81 -21.19
CA ASP A 23 -14.02 17.34 -22.17
C ASP A 23 -14.81 18.11 -23.26
N PRO A 24 -15.13 19.40 -23.01
CA PRO A 24 -15.86 20.22 -23.97
C PRO A 24 -15.07 20.47 -25.26
N ASP A 25 -13.76 20.26 -25.28
CA ASP A 25 -12.88 20.38 -26.43
C ASP A 25 -12.65 19.06 -27.18
N ALA A 26 -13.20 17.95 -26.67
CA ALA A 26 -13.15 16.67 -27.34
C ALA A 26 -14.03 16.68 -28.59
N THR A 27 -13.54 17.30 -29.64
CA THR A 27 -13.95 17.04 -31.03
C THR A 27 -13.66 15.59 -31.42
N ARG A 28 -13.56 14.70 -30.46
CA ARG A 28 -13.08 13.34 -30.59
C ARG A 28 -14.21 12.40 -30.88
N VAL A 29 -14.22 12.11 -32.15
CA VAL A 29 -14.10 10.79 -32.69
C VAL A 29 -14.80 9.72 -31.84
N GLY A 30 -16.04 9.48 -32.23
CA GLY A 30 -16.84 8.42 -31.69
C GLY A 30 -17.67 8.87 -30.50
N ASN A 31 -18.96 8.78 -30.67
CA ASN A 31 -19.89 8.90 -29.55
C ASN A 31 -19.68 7.69 -28.65
N ALA A 32 -18.87 7.83 -27.59
CA ALA A 32 -18.79 6.84 -26.55
C ALA A 32 -20.09 6.86 -25.76
N CYS A 33 -20.86 5.79 -25.81
CA CYS A 33 -21.99 5.60 -24.91
C CYS A 33 -21.45 5.28 -23.53
N LEU A 34 -21.62 6.20 -22.59
CA LEU A 34 -21.30 5.97 -21.20
C LEU A 34 -22.53 5.39 -20.48
N TRP A 35 -22.27 4.37 -19.72
CA TRP A 35 -23.26 3.66 -18.92
C TRP A 35 -23.20 4.17 -17.48
N PRO A 36 -24.30 4.52 -16.85
CA PRO A 36 -24.32 4.78 -15.42
C PRO A 36 -24.28 3.44 -14.68
N VAL A 37 -23.15 2.74 -14.77
CA VAL A 37 -22.93 1.59 -13.92
C VAL A 37 -22.42 2.12 -12.60
N GLN A 38 -23.28 2.18 -11.62
CA GLN A 38 -22.84 2.14 -10.23
C GLN A 38 -22.73 0.66 -9.88
N PRO A 39 -21.54 0.10 -9.87
CA PRO A 39 -21.37 -1.25 -9.40
C PRO A 39 -21.74 -1.27 -7.93
N PRO A 40 -22.52 -2.22 -7.48
CA PRO A 40 -22.63 -2.49 -6.07
C PRO A 40 -21.26 -2.97 -5.58
N SER A 41 -20.52 -2.10 -4.93
CA SER A 41 -19.38 -2.48 -4.11
C SER A 41 -19.75 -2.24 -2.68
N THR A 42 -19.35 -3.13 -1.81
CA THR A 42 -19.57 -2.97 -0.38
C THR A 42 -18.79 -1.76 0.13
N ILE A 43 -19.45 -0.89 0.88
CA ILE A 43 -18.80 0.19 1.63
C ILE A 43 -18.16 -0.40 2.91
N PHE A 44 -18.81 -1.40 3.48
CA PHE A 44 -18.32 -2.23 4.57
C PHE A 44 -18.46 -3.69 4.16
N ASN A 45 -17.39 -4.43 4.31
CA ASN A 45 -17.41 -5.87 4.11
C ASN A 45 -18.17 -6.52 5.26
N GLU A 46 -18.86 -7.59 4.96
CA GLU A 46 -19.38 -8.49 5.99
C GLU A 46 -18.20 -9.17 6.67
N ARG A 47 -18.25 -9.26 7.99
CA ARG A 47 -17.17 -9.85 8.76
C ARG A 47 -17.73 -10.65 9.92
N ASP A 48 -17.43 -11.93 9.92
CA ASP A 48 -17.69 -12.84 11.02
C ASP A 48 -16.40 -13.11 11.77
N ASN A 49 -16.41 -12.88 13.09
CA ASN A 49 -15.25 -13.11 13.93
C ASN A 49 -15.61 -14.01 15.09
N MET A 50 -14.74 -14.95 15.38
CA MET A 50 -14.78 -15.73 16.60
C MET A 50 -13.43 -15.61 17.30
N SER A 51 -13.44 -15.35 18.61
CA SER A 51 -12.24 -15.41 19.41
C SER A 51 -12.48 -16.20 20.70
N VAL A 52 -11.54 -17.06 21.02
CA VAL A 52 -11.55 -17.84 22.26
C VAL A 52 -10.26 -17.52 23.01
N PHE A 53 -10.41 -17.09 24.25
CA PHE A 53 -9.28 -16.78 25.11
C PHE A 53 -9.33 -17.64 26.37
N PHE A 54 -8.20 -18.23 26.70
CA PHE A 54 -7.98 -19.02 27.92
C PHE A 54 -6.78 -18.47 28.67
N SER A 55 -6.91 -18.31 29.98
CA SER A 55 -5.75 -17.96 30.80
C SER A 55 -5.86 -18.61 32.17
N GLY A 56 -4.70 -18.93 32.75
CA GLY A 56 -4.63 -19.49 34.08
C GLY A 56 -3.27 -19.21 34.72
N ALA A 57 -3.25 -19.24 36.06
CA ALA A 57 -2.04 -19.15 36.83
C ALA A 57 -2.08 -20.18 37.98
N TYR A 58 -0.92 -20.76 38.22
CA TYR A 58 -0.75 -21.73 39.32
C TYR A 58 0.41 -21.30 40.24
N THR A 59 0.11 -21.04 41.49
CA THR A 59 1.09 -20.67 42.52
C THR A 59 2.01 -21.82 42.82
N LEU A 60 3.28 -21.72 42.47
CA LEU A 60 4.31 -22.72 42.75
C LEU A 60 4.87 -22.58 44.18
N SER A 61 5.03 -21.34 44.62
CA SER A 61 5.48 -20.96 45.96
C SER A 61 4.89 -19.58 46.35
N GLU A 62 5.16 -19.13 47.57
CA GLU A 62 4.72 -17.77 47.97
C GLU A 62 5.20 -16.67 47.07
N ASN A 63 6.32 -16.89 46.35
CA ASN A 63 7.00 -15.88 45.51
C ASN A 63 7.10 -16.25 44.03
N SER A 64 6.42 -17.30 43.58
CA SER A 64 6.54 -17.80 42.20
C SER A 64 5.24 -18.36 41.70
N GLU A 65 4.86 -18.04 40.47
CA GLU A 65 3.71 -18.62 39.78
C GLU A 65 4.06 -19.07 38.36
N LEU A 66 3.45 -20.13 37.93
CA LEU A 66 3.39 -20.60 36.57
C LEU A 66 2.13 -19.98 35.95
N TYR A 67 2.22 -19.39 34.74
CA TYR A 67 1.07 -18.89 34.02
C TYR A 67 1.01 -19.46 32.62
N PHE A 68 -0.20 -19.51 32.09
CA PHE A 68 -0.41 -19.79 30.67
C PHE A 68 -1.54 -18.93 30.12
N LYS A 69 -1.47 -18.65 28.83
CA LYS A 69 -2.52 -18.02 28.04
C LYS A 69 -2.60 -18.74 26.72
N ALA A 70 -3.82 -18.91 26.22
CA ALA A 70 -4.05 -19.41 24.88
C ALA A 70 -5.15 -18.57 24.24
N MET A 71 -4.97 -18.22 23.00
CA MET A 71 -5.95 -17.46 22.22
C MET A 71 -6.03 -18.07 20.83
N GLN A 72 -7.24 -18.26 20.37
CA GLN A 72 -7.54 -18.52 18.97
C GLN A 72 -8.45 -17.42 18.46
N PHE A 73 -8.18 -16.99 17.26
CA PHE A 73 -8.96 -16.00 16.54
C PHE A 73 -9.19 -16.51 15.12
N ASP A 74 -10.47 -16.57 14.74
CA ASP A 74 -10.90 -16.93 13.39
C ASP A 74 -11.74 -15.78 12.83
N THR A 75 -11.51 -15.41 11.59
CA THR A 75 -12.32 -14.41 10.90
C THR A 75 -12.55 -14.79 9.46
N GLU A 76 -13.78 -14.57 9.01
CA GLU A 76 -14.16 -14.62 7.63
C GLU A 76 -14.65 -13.21 7.22
N THR A 77 -14.07 -12.68 6.18
CA THR A 77 -14.44 -11.38 5.64
C THR A 77 -14.87 -11.55 4.19
N THR A 78 -16.11 -11.17 3.87
CA THR A 78 -16.61 -11.19 2.50
C THR A 78 -16.93 -9.77 2.04
N GLY A 79 -16.55 -9.47 0.82
CA GLY A 79 -16.82 -8.19 0.19
C GLY A 79 -17.24 -8.38 -1.25
N GLN A 80 -17.96 -7.39 -1.75
CA GLN A 80 -18.34 -7.35 -3.15
C GLN A 80 -17.67 -6.17 -3.83
N TYR A 81 -17.08 -6.41 -4.96
CA TYR A 81 -16.44 -5.38 -5.73
C TYR A 81 -16.84 -5.47 -7.21
N PHE A 82 -16.47 -4.44 -7.90
CA PHE A 82 -16.77 -4.26 -9.29
C PHE A 82 -15.85 -5.10 -10.18
N ALA A 83 -16.44 -5.85 -11.11
CA ALA A 83 -15.67 -6.53 -12.13
C ALA A 83 -14.86 -5.54 -12.97
N SER A 84 -13.55 -5.77 -13.05
CA SER A 84 -12.68 -4.97 -13.89
C SER A 84 -13.07 -5.07 -15.37
N PHE A 85 -12.69 -4.06 -16.14
CA PHE A 85 -12.80 -4.16 -17.60
C PHE A 85 -11.92 -5.31 -18.09
N TYR A 86 -12.40 -6.03 -19.07
CA TYR A 86 -11.60 -6.99 -19.81
C TYR A 86 -11.07 -6.34 -21.09
N TYR A 87 -9.78 -6.47 -21.31
CA TYR A 87 -9.12 -6.09 -22.56
C TYR A 87 -8.54 -7.35 -23.16
N PRO A 88 -9.12 -7.90 -24.24
CA PRO A 88 -8.62 -9.13 -24.79
C PRO A 88 -7.16 -9.01 -25.23
N ALA A 89 -6.42 -10.05 -24.96
CA ALA A 89 -5.06 -10.33 -25.40
C ALA A 89 -4.06 -9.17 -25.33
N GLY A 90 -3.31 -9.09 -24.25
CA GLY A 90 -2.23 -8.13 -24.07
C GLY A 90 -2.69 -6.75 -23.64
N GLY A 91 -3.77 -6.66 -22.91
CA GLY A 91 -4.32 -5.41 -22.38
C GLY A 91 -3.41 -4.62 -21.45
N GLY A 92 -2.22 -5.10 -21.17
CA GLY A 92 -1.27 -4.44 -20.27
C GLY A 92 -0.11 -3.72 -20.93
N VAL A 93 0.20 -3.97 -22.19
CA VAL A 93 1.46 -3.47 -22.77
C VAL A 93 1.22 -2.26 -23.66
N ALA A 94 1.83 -1.15 -23.33
CA ALA A 94 1.66 0.16 -24.00
C ALA A 94 1.93 0.13 -25.50
N ASN A 95 2.70 -0.81 -25.99
CA ASN A 95 3.02 -1.01 -27.39
C ASN A 95 2.58 -2.38 -27.93
N SER A 96 1.89 -3.18 -27.10
CA SER A 96 1.25 -4.37 -27.61
C SER A 96 0.09 -3.94 -28.50
N PRO A 97 -0.03 -4.45 -29.71
CA PRO A 97 -1.22 -4.26 -30.50
C PRO A 97 -2.32 -5.09 -29.84
N GLY A 98 -2.91 -4.56 -28.79
CA GLY A 98 -4.13 -5.12 -28.21
C GLY A 98 -5.20 -5.26 -29.29
N PRO A 99 -6.28 -5.99 -29.04
CA PRO A 99 -7.31 -6.21 -30.04
C PRO A 99 -7.84 -4.84 -30.48
N TRP A 100 -7.56 -4.56 -31.70
CA TRP A 100 -7.98 -3.33 -32.34
C TRP A 100 -9.41 -3.54 -32.80
N VAL A 101 -10.32 -2.77 -32.27
CA VAL A 101 -11.61 -2.71 -32.93
C VAL A 101 -11.46 -1.93 -34.20
N VAL A 102 -12.00 -2.50 -35.26
CA VAL A 102 -12.13 -1.84 -36.54
C VAL A 102 -13.05 -0.64 -36.38
N GLY A 103 -12.47 0.50 -36.03
CA GLY A 103 -13.14 1.79 -36.02
C GLY A 103 -12.58 2.64 -37.15
N TYR A 104 -13.42 3.45 -37.76
CA TYR A 104 -12.94 4.46 -38.69
C TYR A 104 -12.18 5.52 -37.89
N SER A 105 -10.85 5.46 -37.94
CA SER A 105 -10.01 6.55 -37.44
C SER A 105 -9.77 7.55 -38.56
N ASN A 106 -10.14 8.79 -38.30
CA ASN A 106 -9.72 9.92 -39.15
C ASN A 106 -8.28 10.37 -38.86
N TYR A 107 -7.58 9.69 -37.97
CA TYR A 107 -6.18 9.93 -37.70
C TYR A 107 -5.34 9.23 -38.74
N GLY A 108 -4.67 10.00 -39.56
CA GLY A 108 -3.79 9.56 -40.66
C GLY A 108 -2.85 8.39 -40.37
N PRO A 109 -1.73 8.26 -41.06
CA PRO A 109 -0.97 7.01 -41.19
C PRO A 109 -0.23 6.51 -39.93
N GLN A 110 -0.66 6.87 -38.75
CA GLN A 110 -0.09 6.42 -37.47
C GLN A 110 -0.75 5.14 -36.92
N GLY A 111 -1.79 4.66 -37.57
CA GLY A 111 -2.45 3.39 -37.24
C GLY A 111 -2.10 2.29 -38.23
N LEU A 112 -2.46 1.06 -37.90
CA LEU A 112 -2.33 -0.09 -38.81
C LEU A 112 -3.32 0.04 -39.97
N GLY A 113 -2.79 0.11 -41.20
CA GLY A 113 -3.62 0.06 -42.40
C GLY A 113 -4.02 -1.37 -42.72
N VAL A 114 -5.31 -1.69 -42.65
CA VAL A 114 -5.85 -2.98 -43.10
C VAL A 114 -6.69 -2.78 -44.38
N PRO A 115 -6.72 -3.75 -45.30
CA PRO A 115 -7.57 -3.66 -46.46
C PRO A 115 -9.04 -3.53 -46.05
N ASN A 116 -9.73 -2.54 -46.60
CA ASN A 116 -11.16 -2.40 -46.39
C ASN A 116 -11.90 -3.37 -47.34
N PRO A 117 -12.60 -4.40 -46.83
CA PRO A 117 -13.24 -5.41 -47.67
C PRO A 117 -14.41 -4.87 -48.47
N VAL A 118 -14.95 -3.70 -48.11
CA VAL A 118 -16.12 -3.11 -48.77
C VAL A 118 -15.70 -2.13 -49.86
N THR A 119 -14.67 -1.33 -49.63
CA THR A 119 -14.27 -0.25 -50.54
C THR A 119 -12.99 -0.55 -51.33
N GLY A 120 -12.29 -1.63 -51.01
CA GLY A 120 -10.99 -1.98 -51.62
C GLY A 120 -9.85 -1.00 -51.24
N GLY A 121 -10.10 -0.02 -50.39
CA GLY A 121 -9.10 0.91 -49.89
C GLY A 121 -8.41 0.44 -48.59
N THR A 122 -7.56 1.30 -48.03
CA THR A 122 -6.93 1.03 -46.72
C THR A 122 -7.82 1.59 -45.61
N MET A 123 -8.13 0.75 -44.65
CA MET A 123 -8.79 1.13 -43.41
C MET A 123 -7.76 1.20 -42.30
N TRP A 124 -7.75 2.32 -41.57
CA TRP A 124 -6.81 2.52 -40.47
C TRP A 124 -7.47 2.13 -39.16
N VAL A 125 -6.82 1.25 -38.41
CA VAL A 125 -7.28 0.79 -37.11
C VAL A 125 -6.51 1.54 -36.05
N ALA A 126 -7.19 2.34 -35.25
CA ALA A 126 -6.53 3.31 -34.38
C ALA A 126 -6.74 3.09 -32.88
N ASP A 127 -7.71 2.30 -32.46
CA ASP A 127 -8.05 2.25 -31.04
C ASP A 127 -8.35 0.85 -30.50
N ARG A 128 -8.06 0.69 -29.19
CA ARG A 128 -8.46 -0.46 -28.41
C ARG A 128 -9.94 -0.37 -28.07
N LEU A 129 -10.66 -1.44 -28.20
CA LEU A 129 -11.95 -1.59 -27.57
C LEU A 129 -11.76 -2.31 -26.23
N GLY A 130 -11.75 -1.54 -25.16
CA GLY A 130 -11.98 -2.10 -23.86
C GLY A 130 -13.43 -2.48 -23.70
N TYR A 131 -13.69 -3.69 -23.26
CA TYR A 131 -15.06 -4.12 -22.99
C TYR A 131 -15.47 -3.75 -21.57
N LYS A 132 -16.55 -2.99 -21.46
CA LYS A 132 -17.26 -2.76 -20.21
C LYS A 132 -18.58 -3.49 -20.24
N MET A 133 -18.77 -4.38 -19.30
CA MET A 133 -20.03 -5.14 -19.21
C MET A 133 -21.21 -4.25 -18.84
N PHE A 134 -22.37 -4.54 -19.40
CA PHE A 134 -23.59 -3.75 -19.19
C PHE A 134 -24.18 -3.86 -17.79
N ALA A 135 -24.04 -4.95 -17.15
CA ALA A 135 -24.41 -5.19 -15.77
C ALA A 135 -23.43 -6.21 -15.24
N PRO A 136 -22.21 -5.77 -14.89
CA PRO A 136 -21.25 -6.71 -14.35
C PRO A 136 -21.86 -7.31 -13.09
N PRO A 137 -21.78 -8.63 -12.93
CA PRO A 137 -22.07 -9.21 -11.64
C PRO A 137 -21.13 -8.61 -10.60
N THR A 138 -21.59 -8.49 -9.40
CA THR A 138 -20.69 -8.29 -8.28
C THR A 138 -19.76 -9.48 -8.20
N TRP A 139 -18.50 -9.20 -7.94
CA TRP A 139 -17.51 -10.22 -7.66
C TRP A 139 -17.31 -10.28 -6.17
N ASP A 140 -17.40 -11.48 -5.64
CA ASP A 140 -17.16 -11.70 -4.22
C ASP A 140 -15.68 -11.91 -4.00
N ASN A 141 -15.14 -11.25 -2.99
CA ASN A 141 -13.84 -11.55 -2.38
C ASN A 141 -14.10 -12.16 -1.02
N ALA A 142 -13.43 -13.22 -0.72
CA ALA A 142 -13.38 -13.81 0.61
C ALA A 142 -11.96 -13.77 1.14
N TYR A 143 -11.84 -13.50 2.44
CA TYR A 143 -10.60 -13.61 3.21
C TYR A 143 -10.91 -14.40 4.45
N GLU A 144 -10.20 -15.50 4.62
CA GLU A 144 -10.27 -16.33 5.82
C GLU A 144 -8.94 -16.23 6.54
N GLU A 145 -8.96 -16.02 7.84
CA GLU A 145 -7.78 -15.89 8.66
C GLU A 145 -7.96 -16.67 9.95
N THR A 146 -6.95 -17.40 10.34
CA THR A 146 -6.88 -18.11 11.63
C THR A 146 -5.56 -17.75 12.31
N SER A 147 -5.63 -17.38 13.59
CA SER A 147 -4.45 -17.15 14.41
C SER A 147 -4.55 -17.89 15.72
N THR A 148 -3.51 -18.65 16.06
CA THR A 148 -3.39 -19.36 17.34
C THR A 148 -2.16 -18.86 18.07
N THR A 149 -2.34 -18.40 19.32
CA THR A 149 -1.25 -17.96 20.19
C THR A 149 -1.29 -18.75 21.51
N ILE A 150 -0.16 -19.28 21.91
CA ILE A 150 0.02 -19.94 23.20
C ILE A 150 1.22 -19.29 23.90
N ASP A 151 1.02 -18.85 25.14
CA ASP A 151 2.02 -18.24 26.00
C ASP A 151 2.09 -19.00 27.32
N VAL A 152 3.26 -19.48 27.69
CA VAL A 152 3.53 -20.19 28.95
C VAL A 152 4.76 -19.60 29.60
N GLY A 153 4.70 -19.31 30.89
CA GLY A 153 5.82 -18.74 31.60
C GLY A 153 5.81 -18.92 33.10
N ILE A 154 6.93 -18.65 33.69
CA ILE A 154 7.13 -18.58 35.13
C ILE A 154 7.64 -17.22 35.53
N ARG A 155 7.00 -16.58 36.48
CA ARG A 155 7.39 -15.30 37.04
C ARG A 155 7.39 -15.32 38.55
N GLY A 156 8.15 -14.43 39.12
CA GLY A 156 8.22 -14.36 40.57
C GLY A 156 9.20 -13.34 41.10
N VAL A 157 9.38 -13.36 42.42
CA VAL A 157 10.28 -12.49 43.15
C VAL A 157 11.30 -13.34 43.90
N LEU A 158 12.59 -13.05 43.68
CA LEU A 158 13.69 -13.71 44.37
C LEU A 158 13.79 -13.23 45.84
N GLU A 159 14.50 -13.96 46.70
CA GLU A 159 14.68 -13.60 48.13
C GLU A 159 15.29 -12.19 48.32
N ASN A 160 16.05 -11.71 47.38
CA ASN A 160 16.69 -10.38 47.42
C ASN A 160 15.77 -9.26 46.87
N GLY A 161 14.49 -9.57 46.53
CA GLY A 161 13.51 -8.62 46.00
C GLY A 161 13.60 -8.39 44.50
N TRP A 162 14.42 -9.15 43.75
CA TRP A 162 14.49 -9.03 42.30
C TRP A 162 13.34 -9.80 41.64
N GLU A 163 12.71 -9.18 40.64
CA GLU A 163 11.62 -9.77 39.88
C GLU A 163 12.17 -10.44 38.61
N TYR A 164 11.65 -11.63 38.30
CA TYR A 164 12.00 -12.36 37.09
C TYR A 164 10.76 -12.83 36.36
N ASP A 165 10.87 -12.91 35.04
CA ASP A 165 9.89 -13.53 34.15
C ASP A 165 10.64 -14.32 33.07
N VAL A 166 10.24 -15.57 32.87
CA VAL A 166 10.75 -16.42 31.79
C VAL A 166 9.55 -17.02 31.09
N SER A 167 9.43 -16.75 29.81
CA SER A 167 8.28 -17.18 29.00
C SER A 167 8.70 -17.76 27.65
N TYR A 168 7.80 -18.57 27.12
CA TYR A 168 7.81 -19.03 25.74
C TYR A 168 6.44 -18.80 25.14
N THR A 169 6.43 -18.14 23.98
CA THR A 169 5.22 -17.85 23.21
C THR A 169 5.36 -18.45 21.82
N THR A 170 4.37 -19.16 21.36
CA THR A 170 4.24 -19.60 19.97
C THR A 170 3.02 -18.94 19.35
N ASN A 171 3.16 -18.51 18.10
CA ASN A 171 2.07 -17.98 17.30
C ASN A 171 2.11 -18.64 15.92
N GLU A 172 0.96 -19.12 15.47
CA GLU A 172 0.72 -19.59 14.11
C GLU A 172 -0.39 -18.74 13.49
N TYR A 173 -0.22 -18.39 12.24
CA TYR A 173 -1.18 -17.61 11.49
C TYR A 173 -1.29 -18.16 10.07
N ASP A 174 -2.52 -18.44 9.67
CA ASP A 174 -2.89 -18.92 8.36
C ASP A 174 -3.90 -17.96 7.74
N SER A 175 -3.76 -17.67 6.45
CA SER A 175 -4.74 -16.89 5.71
C SER A 175 -4.95 -17.45 4.32
N GLU A 176 -6.18 -17.30 3.83
CA GLU A 176 -6.57 -17.63 2.47
C GLU A 176 -7.37 -16.47 1.88
N SER A 177 -6.95 -15.99 0.72
CA SER A 177 -7.69 -15.04 -0.08
C SER A 177 -8.29 -15.73 -1.30
N THR A 178 -9.55 -15.43 -1.60
CA THR A 178 -10.21 -15.92 -2.80
C THR A 178 -10.91 -14.78 -3.50
N SER A 179 -10.62 -14.63 -4.78
CA SER A 179 -11.26 -13.68 -5.67
C SER A 179 -11.66 -14.38 -6.96
N ARG A 180 -12.77 -13.96 -7.57
CA ARG A 180 -13.17 -14.45 -8.89
C ARG A 180 -12.82 -13.44 -9.95
N LEU A 181 -11.94 -13.83 -10.86
CA LEU A 181 -11.43 -12.97 -11.91
C LEU A 181 -11.69 -13.58 -13.29
N TRP A 182 -11.40 -12.83 -14.36
CA TRP A 182 -11.60 -13.31 -15.72
C TRP A 182 -10.63 -14.42 -16.08
N ASP A 183 -11.17 -15.50 -16.68
CA ASP A 183 -10.41 -16.50 -17.43
C ASP A 183 -9.95 -15.86 -18.75
N ASP A 184 -8.66 -15.55 -18.85
CA ASP A 184 -8.10 -14.83 -20.00
C ASP A 184 -8.27 -15.61 -21.29
N GLN A 185 -8.03 -16.91 -21.25
CA GLN A 185 -8.15 -17.74 -22.44
C GLN A 185 -9.58 -17.86 -22.94
N LYS A 186 -10.52 -18.15 -22.05
CA LYS A 186 -11.93 -18.26 -22.43
C LYS A 186 -12.51 -16.93 -22.92
N MET A 187 -12.09 -15.83 -22.28
CA MET A 187 -12.52 -14.49 -22.72
C MET A 187 -11.94 -14.14 -24.08
N ASN A 188 -10.68 -14.48 -24.35
CA ASN A 188 -10.06 -14.34 -25.68
C ASN A 188 -10.78 -15.20 -26.73
N ASP A 189 -11.03 -16.45 -26.42
CA ASP A 189 -11.72 -17.38 -27.34
C ASP A 189 -13.13 -16.88 -27.66
N LEU A 190 -13.85 -16.40 -26.66
CA LEU A 190 -15.16 -15.77 -26.85
C LEU A 190 -15.08 -14.52 -27.72
N TYR A 191 -14.16 -13.64 -27.39
CA TYR A 191 -14.00 -12.34 -28.05
C TYR A 191 -13.66 -12.49 -29.52
N PHE A 192 -12.79 -13.44 -29.85
CA PHE A 192 -12.33 -13.72 -31.21
C PHE A 192 -13.10 -14.84 -31.91
N ASN A 193 -14.16 -15.36 -31.29
CA ASN A 193 -14.99 -16.42 -31.83
C ASN A 193 -14.18 -17.67 -32.26
N ILE A 194 -13.18 -18.05 -31.45
CA ILE A 194 -12.30 -19.18 -31.75
C ILE A 194 -13.10 -20.48 -31.80
N GLY A 195 -12.91 -21.24 -32.87
CA GLY A 195 -13.66 -22.48 -33.14
C GLY A 195 -15.04 -22.24 -33.79
N GLY A 196 -15.44 -20.97 -33.98
CA GLY A 196 -16.61 -20.60 -34.76
C GLY A 196 -16.29 -20.31 -36.24
N ASN A 197 -17.22 -19.71 -36.94
CA ASN A 197 -17.05 -19.23 -38.30
C ASN A 197 -17.33 -17.75 -38.41
N ASP A 198 -16.68 -17.09 -39.37
CA ASP A 198 -16.96 -15.70 -39.71
C ASP A 198 -18.33 -15.58 -40.44
N ALA A 199 -18.75 -14.34 -40.70
CA ALA A 199 -20.01 -14.05 -41.40
C ALA A 199 -20.05 -14.61 -42.86
N LEU A 200 -18.91 -15.03 -43.40
CA LEU A 200 -18.78 -15.61 -44.72
C LEU A 200 -18.71 -17.15 -44.65
N GLY A 201 -18.72 -17.75 -43.47
CA GLY A 201 -18.66 -19.18 -43.23
C GLY A 201 -17.22 -19.76 -43.18
N ASN A 202 -16.18 -18.90 -43.11
CA ASN A 202 -14.82 -19.36 -42.94
C ASN A 202 -14.54 -19.65 -41.47
N PRO A 203 -13.78 -20.71 -41.14
CA PRO A 203 -13.46 -20.99 -39.74
C PRO A 203 -12.59 -19.90 -39.11
N CYS A 204 -12.96 -19.46 -37.94
CA CYS A 204 -12.17 -18.60 -37.09
C CYS A 204 -11.16 -19.45 -36.34
N VAL A 205 -9.95 -19.52 -36.86
CA VAL A 205 -8.87 -20.34 -36.30
C VAL A 205 -7.69 -19.47 -35.95
N MET A 206 -7.00 -19.91 -34.93
CA MET A 206 -5.76 -19.29 -34.50
C MET A 206 -4.62 -20.28 -34.71
N ASP A 207 -4.12 -20.31 -35.93
CA ASP A 207 -2.95 -21.09 -36.31
C ASP A 207 -1.86 -20.12 -36.78
N ALA A 208 -0.82 -19.97 -35.95
CA ALA A 208 0.33 -19.12 -36.27
C ALA A 208 0.94 -19.47 -37.67
N GLN A 209 0.89 -20.73 -38.08
CA GLN A 209 1.43 -21.16 -39.38
C GLN A 209 0.58 -20.65 -40.54
N GLN A 210 -0.74 -20.66 -40.39
CA GLN A 210 -1.64 -20.16 -41.44
C GLN A 210 -1.45 -18.68 -41.70
N LEU A 211 -0.99 -17.94 -40.70
CA LEU A 211 -0.75 -16.52 -40.81
C LEU A 211 0.58 -16.19 -41.47
N ILE A 212 1.60 -17.01 -41.20
CA ILE A 212 2.88 -16.96 -41.89
C ILE A 212 2.65 -17.29 -43.39
N ASP A 213 1.91 -18.35 -43.67
CA ASP A 213 1.63 -18.82 -45.02
C ASP A 213 0.73 -17.86 -45.81
N GLY A 214 -0.17 -17.14 -45.13
CA GLY A 214 -1.01 -16.10 -45.71
C GLY A 214 -0.33 -14.76 -45.98
N GLY A 215 0.94 -14.61 -45.60
CA GLY A 215 1.71 -13.38 -45.83
C GLY A 215 1.27 -12.20 -44.93
N TYR A 216 0.52 -12.47 -43.87
CA TYR A 216 0.02 -11.46 -42.94
C TYR A 216 1.07 -11.01 -41.90
N TRP A 217 2.24 -11.63 -41.92
CA TRP A 217 3.33 -11.34 -41.00
C TRP A 217 4.29 -10.30 -41.59
N ALA A 218 4.33 -9.15 -41.04
CA ALA A 218 5.28 -8.09 -41.37
C ALA A 218 6.25 -7.80 -40.22
N GLY A 219 7.21 -8.69 -40.05
CA GLY A 219 8.52 -8.37 -39.44
C GLY A 219 8.63 -8.16 -37.94
N GLY A 220 9.58 -8.83 -37.34
CA GLY A 220 10.23 -8.45 -36.10
C GLY A 220 9.96 -9.36 -34.88
N PHE A 221 8.94 -10.16 -34.87
CA PHE A 221 8.64 -11.10 -33.80
C PHE A 221 8.68 -12.54 -34.28
N ASP A 222 9.21 -13.42 -33.46
CA ASP A 222 9.26 -14.84 -33.76
C ASP A 222 8.00 -15.51 -33.21
N PRO A 223 7.07 -15.95 -34.10
CA PRO A 223 5.84 -16.63 -33.66
C PRO A 223 6.09 -17.92 -32.89
N ALA A 224 7.32 -18.46 -32.96
CA ALA A 224 7.71 -19.67 -32.24
C ALA A 224 8.12 -19.39 -30.79
N THR A 225 8.49 -18.16 -30.48
CA THR A 225 8.97 -17.76 -29.16
C THR A 225 7.99 -16.82 -28.40
N ASP A 226 7.05 -16.23 -29.13
CA ASP A 226 5.99 -15.38 -28.54
C ASP A 226 4.61 -15.81 -29.08
N PRO A 227 4.03 -16.88 -28.54
CA PRO A 227 2.74 -17.39 -29.00
C PRO A 227 1.61 -16.35 -28.83
N TYR A 228 1.72 -15.48 -27.84
CA TYR A 228 0.71 -14.49 -27.50
C TYR A 228 0.66 -13.36 -28.52
N TYR A 229 1.79 -12.91 -28.97
CA TYR A 229 1.89 -11.81 -29.95
C TYR A 229 1.50 -12.24 -31.36
N ALA A 230 1.89 -13.45 -31.74
CA ALA A 230 1.47 -14.06 -32.98
C ALA A 230 -0.07 -14.15 -33.05
N TYR A 231 -0.66 -14.54 -31.96
CA TYR A 231 -2.09 -14.72 -31.75
C TYR A 231 -2.89 -13.46 -32.14
N ILE A 232 -2.55 -12.31 -31.60
CA ILE A 232 -3.33 -11.08 -31.74
C ILE A 232 -3.17 -10.43 -33.09
N ARG A 233 -1.95 -10.27 -33.55
CA ARG A 233 -1.69 -9.64 -34.86
C ARG A 233 -2.30 -10.43 -35.99
N ALA A 234 -2.22 -11.69 -35.85
CA ALA A 234 -2.70 -12.62 -36.81
C ALA A 234 -4.19 -12.52 -37.03
N PHE A 235 -4.91 -12.54 -35.95
CA PHE A 235 -6.37 -12.44 -35.96
C PHE A 235 -6.84 -11.11 -36.52
N LEU A 236 -6.28 -10.02 -36.06
CA LEU A 236 -6.67 -8.66 -36.49
C LEU A 236 -6.43 -8.39 -37.96
N TRP A 237 -5.41 -9.01 -38.55
CA TRP A 237 -5.04 -8.74 -39.94
C TRP A 237 -5.62 -9.74 -40.93
N GLY A 238 -5.86 -10.96 -40.48
CA GLY A 238 -6.34 -12.01 -41.33
C GLY A 238 -7.86 -12.23 -41.29
N GLN A 239 -8.48 -12.02 -40.16
CA GLN A 239 -9.89 -12.39 -39.93
C GLN A 239 -10.71 -11.31 -39.17
N PRO A 240 -10.80 -10.08 -39.67
CA PRO A 240 -11.55 -9.01 -38.97
C PRO A 240 -13.04 -9.30 -38.84
N THR A 241 -13.55 -10.32 -39.54
CA THR A 241 -14.95 -10.75 -39.53
C THR A 241 -15.25 -11.82 -38.48
N CYS A 242 -14.22 -12.34 -37.79
CA CYS A 242 -14.36 -13.30 -36.71
C CYS A 242 -14.69 -12.68 -35.35
N PHE A 243 -14.61 -11.38 -35.24
CA PHE A 243 -14.97 -10.68 -34.03
C PHE A 243 -16.43 -10.94 -33.63
N ASN A 244 -16.63 -11.43 -32.41
CA ASN A 244 -17.94 -11.71 -31.87
C ASN A 244 -18.53 -10.46 -31.21
N ASP A 245 -19.40 -9.76 -31.89
CA ASP A 245 -20.05 -8.53 -31.41
C ASP A 245 -21.38 -8.80 -30.69
N GLU A 246 -21.95 -10.01 -30.78
CA GLU A 246 -23.22 -10.35 -30.15
C GLU A 246 -23.20 -10.25 -28.64
N TRP A 247 -22.14 -10.71 -28.01
CA TRP A 247 -22.03 -10.67 -26.56
C TRP A 247 -21.88 -9.26 -25.98
N PHE A 248 -21.40 -8.31 -26.78
CA PHE A 248 -21.35 -6.91 -26.40
C PHE A 248 -22.72 -6.32 -26.09
N PHE A 249 -23.74 -6.83 -26.73
CA PHE A 249 -25.07 -6.24 -26.72
C PHE A 249 -26.12 -7.08 -25.99
N ASN A 250 -25.81 -8.33 -25.70
CA ASN A 250 -26.69 -9.27 -25.02
C ASN A 250 -26.36 -9.52 -23.56
N GLY A 251 -25.72 -8.57 -22.90
CA GLY A 251 -25.13 -8.72 -21.57
C GLY A 251 -26.09 -9.16 -20.45
N ALA A 252 -27.41 -9.05 -20.63
CA ALA A 252 -28.36 -9.53 -19.64
C ALA A 252 -28.50 -11.07 -19.59
N ASP A 253 -28.15 -11.76 -20.67
CA ASP A 253 -28.25 -13.21 -20.78
C ASP A 253 -26.87 -13.89 -20.81
N PHE A 254 -25.79 -13.15 -20.57
CA PHE A 254 -24.43 -13.66 -20.60
C PHE A 254 -24.11 -14.42 -19.31
N ASP A 255 -23.70 -15.67 -19.47
CA ASP A 255 -23.32 -16.53 -18.35
C ASP A 255 -21.87 -16.23 -17.91
N TYR A 256 -21.70 -15.22 -17.07
CA TYR A 256 -20.41 -14.77 -16.56
C TYR A 256 -19.67 -15.85 -15.78
N GLU A 257 -20.37 -16.77 -15.15
CA GLU A 257 -19.74 -17.82 -14.31
C GLU A 257 -18.86 -18.76 -15.13
N ASN A 258 -19.18 -18.99 -16.40
CA ASN A 258 -18.36 -19.79 -17.28
C ASN A 258 -17.02 -19.15 -17.69
N TYR A 259 -16.86 -17.85 -17.46
CA TYR A 259 -15.69 -17.07 -17.88
C TYR A 259 -14.89 -16.53 -16.69
N ARG A 260 -15.06 -17.13 -15.53
CA ARG A 260 -14.33 -16.78 -14.31
C ARG A 260 -13.50 -17.94 -13.84
N LEU A 261 -12.39 -17.59 -13.17
CA LEU A 261 -11.54 -18.49 -12.40
C LEU A 261 -11.38 -17.97 -10.98
N ASP A 262 -11.26 -18.87 -10.06
CA ASP A 262 -10.85 -18.54 -8.71
C ASP A 262 -9.36 -18.19 -8.73
N ALA A 263 -9.02 -17.05 -8.16
CA ALA A 263 -7.69 -16.51 -8.01
C ALA A 263 -7.50 -16.07 -6.57
N GLY A 264 -6.30 -16.11 -6.07
CA GLY A 264 -5.97 -15.70 -4.73
C GLY A 264 -4.63 -16.25 -4.31
N ASP A 265 -4.38 -16.17 -3.04
CA ASP A 265 -3.17 -16.67 -2.40
C ASP A 265 -3.52 -17.25 -1.03
N SER A 266 -2.70 -18.19 -0.58
CA SER A 266 -2.65 -18.61 0.81
C SER A 266 -1.33 -18.19 1.43
N ALA A 267 -1.34 -17.83 2.71
CA ALA A 267 -0.14 -17.50 3.43
C ALA A 267 -0.15 -18.14 4.80
N GLU A 268 1.01 -18.66 5.18
CA GLU A 268 1.26 -19.26 6.50
C GLU A 268 2.41 -18.50 7.16
N SER A 269 2.33 -18.26 8.46
CA SER A 269 3.44 -17.73 9.22
C SER A 269 3.48 -18.24 10.64
N PHE A 270 4.68 -18.33 11.18
CA PHE A 270 4.88 -18.72 12.58
C PHE A 270 5.88 -17.78 13.27
N SER A 271 5.76 -17.70 14.58
CA SER A 271 6.72 -17.01 15.42
C SER A 271 6.82 -17.66 16.79
N ASP A 272 7.98 -18.24 17.08
CA ASP A 272 8.35 -18.81 18.36
C ASP A 272 9.26 -17.83 19.11
N PHE A 273 8.91 -17.47 20.32
CA PHE A 273 9.58 -16.44 21.09
C PHE A 273 9.85 -16.87 22.53
N ALA A 274 11.11 -16.94 22.92
CA ALA A 274 11.50 -17.18 24.30
C ALA A 274 12.12 -15.90 24.89
N THR A 275 11.61 -15.49 26.05
CA THR A 275 12.10 -14.31 26.78
C THR A 275 12.49 -14.66 28.21
N ALA A 276 13.58 -14.05 28.67
CA ALA A 276 13.95 -14.05 30.08
C ALA A 276 14.28 -12.61 30.51
N SER A 277 13.63 -12.15 31.56
CA SER A 277 13.87 -10.82 32.13
C SER A 277 14.18 -10.88 33.62
N LEU A 278 14.99 -9.95 34.07
CA LEU A 278 15.36 -9.78 35.48
C LEU A 278 15.43 -8.27 35.80
N VAL A 279 14.64 -7.84 36.77
CA VAL A 279 14.55 -6.44 37.17
C VAL A 279 14.78 -6.32 38.67
N GLY A 280 15.47 -5.29 39.09
CA GLY A 280 15.73 -5.11 40.52
C GLY A 280 16.49 -3.85 40.84
N GLU A 281 16.88 -3.78 42.10
CA GLU A 281 17.67 -2.68 42.63
C GLU A 281 18.93 -3.21 43.36
N PHE A 282 20.00 -2.43 43.30
CA PHE A 282 21.24 -2.74 44.06
C PHE A 282 21.98 -1.46 44.42
N GLY A 283 22.79 -1.52 45.44
CA GLY A 283 23.59 -0.37 45.88
C GLY A 283 22.72 0.86 46.22
N MET A 284 23.37 1.99 46.46
CA MET A 284 22.68 3.24 46.86
C MET A 284 23.49 4.43 46.35
N LEU A 285 22.83 5.36 45.71
CA LEU A 285 23.36 6.68 45.36
C LEU A 285 22.67 7.77 46.22
N ALA A 286 23.08 9.02 46.06
CA ALA A 286 22.50 10.12 46.83
C ALA A 286 20.98 10.33 46.58
N GLY A 287 20.51 9.92 45.42
CA GLY A 287 19.09 10.01 45.07
C GLY A 287 18.26 8.73 45.30
N GLY A 288 18.89 7.62 45.71
CA GLY A 288 18.20 6.37 45.96
C GLY A 288 18.94 5.14 45.44
N PRO A 289 18.30 3.96 45.43
CA PRO A 289 18.89 2.73 44.91
C PRO A 289 19.12 2.79 43.40
N ILE A 290 20.14 2.10 42.94
CA ILE A 290 20.41 1.90 41.51
C ILE A 290 19.47 0.85 41.00
N GLY A 291 18.59 1.20 40.06
CA GLY A 291 17.71 0.26 39.35
C GLY A 291 18.43 -0.39 38.16
N PHE A 292 18.11 -1.65 37.88
CA PHE A 292 18.57 -2.34 36.68
C PHE A 292 17.46 -3.18 36.07
N ALA A 293 17.52 -3.34 34.75
CA ALA A 293 16.74 -4.31 34.00
C ALA A 293 17.66 -5.05 33.03
N LEU A 294 17.48 -6.38 32.94
CA LEU A 294 18.19 -7.24 31.99
C LEU A 294 17.16 -8.02 31.18
N VAL A 295 17.42 -8.26 29.92
CA VAL A 295 16.58 -9.07 29.05
C VAL A 295 17.44 -9.94 28.14
N ALA A 296 17.01 -11.17 27.92
CA ALA A 296 17.54 -12.06 26.88
C ALA A 296 16.37 -12.64 26.08
N GLU A 297 16.52 -12.70 24.78
CA GLU A 297 15.45 -13.12 23.86
C GLU A 297 16.01 -14.05 22.79
N TYR A 298 15.22 -15.03 22.43
CA TYR A 298 15.37 -15.84 21.23
C TYR A 298 14.05 -15.83 20.46
N GLN A 299 14.13 -15.69 19.16
CA GLN A 299 12.97 -15.74 18.27
C GLN A 299 13.33 -16.56 17.04
N ASP A 300 12.45 -17.49 16.67
CA ASP A 300 12.39 -18.14 15.36
C ASP A 300 11.11 -17.72 14.69
N THR A 301 11.18 -17.24 13.45
CA THR A 301 10.02 -16.76 12.71
C THR A 301 10.15 -17.11 11.24
N GLY A 302 9.03 -17.43 10.62
CA GLY A 302 8.97 -17.75 9.20
C GLY A 302 7.64 -17.43 8.59
N TYR A 303 7.61 -17.39 7.27
CA TYR A 303 6.40 -17.22 6.48
C TYR A 303 6.57 -17.88 5.12
N ASP A 304 5.46 -18.29 4.52
CA ASP A 304 5.36 -18.73 3.13
C ASP A 304 4.07 -18.18 2.54
N VAL A 305 4.14 -17.72 1.28
CA VAL A 305 3.01 -17.23 0.49
C VAL A 305 2.93 -18.06 -0.78
N PHE A 306 1.78 -18.66 -1.03
CA PHE A 306 1.52 -19.54 -2.16
C PHE A 306 0.42 -18.95 -3.04
N PRO A 307 0.74 -18.42 -4.23
CA PRO A 307 -0.27 -17.98 -5.18
C PRO A 307 -1.04 -19.18 -5.75
N SER A 308 -2.31 -18.96 -6.10
CA SER A 308 -3.10 -20.00 -6.75
C SER A 308 -2.51 -20.41 -8.11
N SER A 309 -2.67 -21.68 -8.47
CA SER A 309 -2.17 -22.19 -9.74
C SER A 309 -2.72 -21.45 -10.95
N ASN A 310 -3.98 -21.02 -10.92
CA ASN A 310 -4.59 -20.25 -12.00
C ASN A 310 -3.85 -18.93 -12.28
N VAL A 311 -3.31 -18.29 -11.23
CA VAL A 311 -2.53 -17.06 -11.35
C VAL A 311 -1.12 -17.35 -11.84
N VAL A 312 -0.44 -18.35 -11.27
CA VAL A 312 0.92 -18.76 -11.67
C VAL A 312 0.97 -19.21 -13.13
N ASP A 313 -0.05 -19.95 -13.56
CA ASP A 313 -0.16 -20.45 -14.94
C ASP A 313 -0.59 -19.35 -15.94
N GLY A 314 -0.81 -18.10 -15.46
CA GLY A 314 -1.19 -16.97 -16.31
C GLY A 314 -2.60 -17.09 -16.91
N LEU A 315 -3.47 -17.89 -16.31
CA LEU A 315 -4.84 -18.10 -16.79
C LEU A 315 -5.79 -16.96 -16.40
N VAL A 316 -5.39 -16.14 -15.43
CA VAL A 316 -6.20 -15.05 -14.88
C VAL A 316 -5.76 -13.73 -15.47
N TRP A 317 -6.69 -13.02 -16.05
CA TRP A 317 -6.41 -11.75 -16.72
C TRP A 317 -6.02 -10.63 -15.74
N GLY A 318 -4.91 -9.93 -16.07
CA GLY A 318 -4.52 -8.69 -15.41
C GLY A 318 -4.07 -8.83 -13.96
N THR A 319 -3.71 -10.03 -13.53
CA THR A 319 -3.26 -10.34 -12.17
C THR A 319 -1.79 -10.71 -12.17
N GLY A 320 -1.05 -10.11 -11.24
CA GLY A 320 0.29 -10.56 -10.88
C GLY A 320 0.26 -11.48 -9.66
N TYR A 321 1.37 -12.11 -9.34
CA TYR A 321 1.50 -12.98 -8.18
C TYR A 321 2.69 -12.61 -7.30
N VAL A 322 2.64 -13.07 -6.06
CA VAL A 322 3.73 -13.05 -5.11
C VAL A 322 4.00 -14.47 -4.67
N ASP A 323 5.20 -14.97 -4.96
CA ASP A 323 5.70 -16.24 -4.44
C ASP A 323 6.89 -15.91 -3.53
N SER A 324 6.79 -16.20 -2.27
CA SER A 324 7.77 -15.76 -1.29
C SER A 324 7.70 -16.59 -0.02
N GLY A 325 8.88 -16.92 0.52
CA GLY A 325 8.95 -17.62 1.79
C GLY A 325 10.35 -17.59 2.38
N GLY A 326 10.41 -17.66 3.71
CA GLY A 326 11.68 -17.71 4.42
C GLY A 326 11.53 -17.75 5.92
N SER A 327 12.64 -18.05 6.59
CA SER A 327 12.70 -18.08 8.05
C SER A 327 13.96 -17.40 8.57
N ARG A 328 13.90 -16.96 9.82
CA ARG A 328 14.93 -16.18 10.50
C ARG A 328 14.97 -16.45 11.98
N ASP A 329 16.18 -16.72 12.47
CA ASP A 329 16.50 -16.74 13.91
C ASP A 329 16.96 -15.35 14.37
N ARG A 330 16.54 -14.96 15.58
CA ARG A 330 17.03 -13.76 16.26
C ARG A 330 17.44 -14.08 17.69
N TYR A 331 18.60 -13.62 18.06
CA TYR A 331 19.14 -13.66 19.42
C TYR A 331 19.37 -12.23 19.90
N ALA A 332 18.87 -11.90 21.09
CA ALA A 332 19.08 -10.57 21.64
C ALA A 332 19.38 -10.62 23.15
N ALA A 333 20.21 -9.65 23.56
CA ALA A 333 20.46 -9.40 24.97
C ALA A 333 20.57 -7.90 25.22
N GLY A 334 19.94 -7.41 26.27
CA GLY A 334 19.95 -6.00 26.61
C GLY A 334 19.95 -5.75 28.10
N GLY A 335 20.32 -4.53 28.47
CA GLY A 335 20.25 -4.09 29.85
C GLY A 335 20.14 -2.58 29.97
N GLU A 336 19.54 -2.16 31.07
CA GLU A 336 19.41 -0.75 31.47
C GLU A 336 19.84 -0.57 32.92
N LEU A 337 20.48 0.55 33.19
CA LEU A 337 20.80 1.03 34.52
C LEU A 337 20.17 2.40 34.74
N ARG A 338 19.37 2.52 35.78
CA ARG A 338 18.84 3.80 36.27
C ARG A 338 19.68 4.27 37.47
N LEU A 339 20.28 5.42 37.35
CA LEU A 339 21.20 6.04 38.29
C LEU A 339 20.58 7.31 38.91
N PRO A 340 19.93 7.22 40.06
CA PRO A 340 19.41 8.40 40.77
C PRO A 340 20.60 9.14 41.44
N LEU A 341 21.23 10.08 40.72
CA LEU A 341 22.44 10.79 41.15
C LEU A 341 22.16 11.72 42.33
N THR A 342 21.00 12.39 42.30
CA THR A 342 20.47 13.18 43.44
C THR A 342 18.95 12.92 43.54
N SER A 343 18.34 13.47 44.60
CA SER A 343 16.86 13.47 44.77
C SER A 343 16.13 14.09 43.59
N GLU A 344 16.75 15.03 42.89
CA GLU A 344 16.15 15.79 41.79
C GLU A 344 16.59 15.27 40.40
N PHE A 345 17.69 14.54 40.31
CA PHE A 345 18.30 14.20 39.01
C PHE A 345 18.65 12.71 38.89
N ALA A 346 18.11 12.08 37.88
CA ALA A 346 18.38 10.69 37.51
C ALA A 346 18.79 10.57 36.04
N VAL A 347 19.64 9.59 35.74
CA VAL A 347 20.06 9.22 34.39
C VAL A 347 19.83 7.72 34.21
N SER A 348 19.25 7.35 33.06
CA SER A 348 19.18 5.96 32.61
C SER A 348 20.10 5.76 31.41
N ILE A 349 20.84 4.63 31.40
CA ILE A 349 21.70 4.23 30.30
C ILE A 349 21.31 2.83 29.91
N SER A 350 21.08 2.59 28.64
CA SER A 350 20.72 1.26 28.09
C SER A 350 21.65 0.86 26.96
N ALA A 351 21.85 -0.45 26.82
CA ALA A 351 22.51 -1.04 25.68
C ALA A 351 21.84 -2.36 25.33
N ARG A 352 21.69 -2.64 24.03
CA ARG A 352 21.12 -3.89 23.52
C ARG A 352 21.94 -4.37 22.34
N LYS A 353 22.18 -5.67 22.28
CA LYS A 353 22.78 -6.36 21.15
C LYS A 353 21.78 -7.33 20.56
N ASP A 354 21.59 -7.24 19.24
CA ASP A 354 20.76 -8.15 18.45
C ASP A 354 21.62 -8.81 17.37
N LYS A 355 21.40 -10.11 17.17
CA LYS A 355 21.97 -10.87 16.08
C LYS A 355 20.84 -11.59 15.34
N TYR A 356 20.74 -11.34 14.05
CA TYR A 356 19.85 -12.05 13.14
C TYR A 356 20.67 -13.04 12.32
N ASP A 357 20.15 -14.24 12.18
CA ASP A 357 20.77 -15.33 11.43
C ASP A 357 19.72 -15.90 10.46
N ASP A 358 19.85 -15.59 9.20
CA ASP A 358 19.02 -16.13 8.14
C ASP A 358 19.90 -16.56 6.95
N ARG A 359 19.28 -17.12 5.91
CA ARG A 359 20.03 -17.64 4.77
C ARG A 359 20.73 -16.58 3.95
N VAL A 360 20.36 -15.31 4.11
CA VAL A 360 20.68 -14.24 3.18
C VAL A 360 21.31 -13.05 3.87
N VAL A 361 20.78 -12.59 5.00
CA VAL A 361 21.19 -11.36 5.68
C VAL A 361 21.66 -11.69 7.09
N ASN A 362 22.92 -11.39 7.40
CA ASN A 362 23.46 -11.48 8.75
C ASN A 362 23.59 -10.08 9.34
N VAL A 363 22.74 -9.73 10.29
CA VAL A 363 22.80 -8.47 11.04
C VAL A 363 23.30 -8.75 12.45
N ASP A 364 24.37 -8.07 12.83
CA ASP A 364 24.92 -8.06 14.20
C ASP A 364 25.03 -6.59 14.63
N ARG A 365 24.09 -6.12 15.45
CA ARG A 365 23.97 -4.70 15.80
C ARG A 365 23.89 -4.50 17.30
N THR A 366 24.60 -3.47 17.75
CA THR A 366 24.50 -2.97 19.13
C THR A 366 23.90 -1.56 19.06
N THR A 367 22.88 -1.31 19.86
CA THR A 367 22.27 0.02 20.02
C THR A 367 22.41 0.48 21.47
N VAL A 368 22.53 1.80 21.63
CA VAL A 368 22.67 2.42 22.94
C VAL A 368 21.66 3.55 23.12
N GLY A 369 21.29 3.80 24.37
CA GLY A 369 20.38 4.86 24.73
C GLY A 369 20.78 5.54 26.05
N MET A 370 20.43 6.81 26.17
CA MET A 370 20.59 7.58 27.38
C MET A 370 19.40 8.50 27.58
N ASN A 371 18.83 8.50 28.78
CA ASN A 371 17.75 9.39 29.18
C ASN A 371 18.12 10.10 30.48
N PHE A 372 17.55 11.27 30.70
CA PHE A 372 17.65 11.96 31.97
C PHE A 372 16.30 12.51 32.42
N GLU A 373 16.13 12.60 33.73
CA GLU A 373 15.02 13.23 34.42
C GLU A 373 15.57 14.25 35.42
N TYR A 374 15.03 15.47 35.37
CA TYR A 374 15.36 16.51 36.32
C TYR A 374 14.10 17.11 36.91
N ARG A 375 13.93 17.00 38.24
CA ARG A 375 12.77 17.49 39.02
C ARG A 375 13.23 18.62 39.97
N PRO A 376 13.32 19.87 39.48
CA PRO A 376 13.75 20.99 40.32
C PRO A 376 12.83 21.25 41.52
N ASN A 377 11.58 20.85 41.43
CA ASN A 377 10.55 20.89 42.46
C ASN A 377 9.45 19.84 42.14
N GLU A 378 8.44 19.73 43.01
CA GLU A 378 7.34 18.77 42.88
C GLU A 378 6.45 19.04 41.66
N ASP A 379 6.41 20.25 41.14
CA ASP A 379 5.53 20.69 40.07
C ASP A 379 6.14 20.53 38.69
N VAL A 380 7.46 20.39 38.55
CA VAL A 380 8.16 20.45 37.29
C VAL A 380 9.05 19.22 37.08
N LEU A 381 8.89 18.57 35.94
CA LEU A 381 9.84 17.56 35.42
C LEU A 381 10.37 18.05 34.08
N VAL A 382 11.68 18.17 33.96
CA VAL A 382 12.37 18.26 32.67
C VAL A 382 12.94 16.90 32.34
N ARG A 383 12.69 16.42 31.14
CA ARG A 383 13.14 15.12 30.65
C ARG A 383 13.75 15.23 29.27
N GLY A 384 14.70 14.37 28.97
CA GLY A 384 15.27 14.30 27.63
C GLY A 384 15.95 12.98 27.39
N GLY A 385 16.15 12.64 26.13
CA GLY A 385 16.76 11.39 25.76
C GLY A 385 17.38 11.43 24.37
N TRP A 386 18.30 10.52 24.19
CA TRP A 386 18.87 10.18 22.90
C TRP A 386 19.02 8.67 22.82
N SER A 387 18.68 8.10 21.65
CA SER A 387 18.83 6.67 21.41
C SER A 387 19.15 6.37 19.95
N GLU A 388 19.90 5.31 19.77
CA GLU A 388 20.07 4.62 18.50
C GLU A 388 18.99 3.56 18.35
N SER A 389 18.56 3.32 17.12
CA SER A 389 17.71 2.21 16.73
C SER A 389 18.20 1.63 15.41
N PHE A 390 17.78 0.42 15.12
CA PHE A 390 18.00 -0.20 13.82
C PHE A 390 16.81 -1.06 13.46
N ARG A 391 16.69 -1.41 12.17
CA ARG A 391 15.75 -2.38 11.66
C ARG A 391 16.48 -3.32 10.71
N ALA A 392 16.40 -4.62 10.96
CA ALA A 392 16.85 -5.60 10.00
C ALA A 392 15.94 -5.56 8.77
N PRO A 393 16.42 -5.85 7.55
CA PRO A 393 15.58 -5.94 6.37
C PRO A 393 14.42 -6.91 6.59
N ASP A 394 13.27 -6.62 6.03
CA ASP A 394 12.14 -7.55 6.07
C ASP A 394 12.49 -8.82 5.31
N MET A 395 11.99 -9.95 5.80
CA MET A 395 12.22 -11.24 5.14
C MET A 395 11.67 -11.23 3.72
N GLN A 396 10.51 -10.62 3.50
CA GLN A 396 9.93 -10.48 2.16
C GLN A 396 10.87 -9.69 1.22
N GLN A 397 11.45 -8.59 1.69
CA GLN A 397 12.39 -7.80 0.88
C GLN A 397 13.67 -8.55 0.53
N ALA A 398 14.07 -9.52 1.37
CA ALA A 398 15.28 -10.31 1.19
C ALA A 398 15.06 -11.60 0.40
N PHE A 399 13.89 -12.25 0.56
CA PHE A 399 13.63 -13.63 0.13
C PHE A 399 12.62 -13.77 -1.00
N ILE A 400 11.93 -12.69 -1.38
CA ILE A 400 10.97 -12.78 -2.48
C ILE A 400 11.67 -13.27 -3.76
N ASP A 401 11.17 -14.32 -4.36
CA ASP A 401 11.74 -14.85 -5.59
C ASP A 401 11.46 -13.88 -6.75
N GLU A 402 10.21 -13.59 -7.01
CA GLU A 402 9.80 -12.59 -7.98
C GLU A 402 8.32 -12.23 -7.76
N THR A 403 8.01 -10.96 -7.87
CA THR A 403 6.63 -10.50 -8.03
C THR A 403 6.45 -9.90 -9.40
N GLN A 404 5.32 -10.13 -10.00
CA GLN A 404 4.91 -9.50 -11.25
C GLN A 404 3.75 -8.55 -11.00
N GLY A 405 3.81 -7.40 -11.60
CA GLY A 405 2.76 -6.40 -11.61
C GLY A 405 2.85 -5.53 -12.84
N PHE A 406 2.06 -4.46 -12.88
CA PHE A 406 2.05 -3.50 -13.97
C PHE A 406 2.31 -2.11 -13.45
N ALA A 407 3.13 -1.35 -14.17
CA ALA A 407 3.46 0.03 -13.85
C ALA A 407 3.23 0.94 -15.05
N SER A 408 3.25 2.24 -14.77
CA SER A 408 3.29 3.28 -15.78
C SER A 408 4.48 4.18 -15.52
N GLY A 409 5.03 4.76 -16.56
CA GLY A 409 6.18 5.64 -16.45
C GLY A 409 6.28 6.59 -17.63
N ILE A 410 7.41 7.25 -17.74
CA ILE A 410 7.73 8.13 -18.86
C ILE A 410 9.03 7.61 -19.50
N ASP A 411 9.04 7.44 -20.81
CA ASP A 411 10.27 7.13 -21.54
C ASP A 411 11.17 8.38 -21.63
N TYR A 412 11.87 8.65 -20.53
CA TYR A 412 12.77 9.79 -20.43
C TYR A 412 13.96 9.69 -21.40
N TYR A 413 14.40 8.46 -21.70
CA TYR A 413 15.50 8.28 -22.64
C TYR A 413 15.11 8.67 -24.06
N GLN A 414 13.95 8.21 -24.55
CA GLN A 414 13.44 8.61 -25.86
C GLN A 414 13.17 10.13 -25.91
N CYS A 415 12.57 10.66 -24.87
CA CYS A 415 12.32 12.09 -24.72
C CYS A 415 13.63 12.89 -24.83
N TRP A 416 14.67 12.52 -24.07
CA TRP A 416 15.96 13.19 -24.09
C TRP A 416 16.64 13.11 -25.45
N LEU A 417 16.61 11.97 -26.14
CA LEU A 417 17.17 11.83 -27.48
C LEU A 417 16.54 12.79 -28.50
N VAL A 418 15.22 12.99 -28.42
CA VAL A 418 14.49 13.85 -29.35
C VAL A 418 14.61 15.33 -28.98
N THR A 419 14.49 15.65 -27.69
CA THR A 419 14.32 17.02 -27.19
C THR A 419 15.60 17.63 -26.59
N GLY A 420 16.57 16.80 -26.22
CA GLY A 420 17.73 17.17 -25.42
C GLY A 420 17.43 17.45 -23.94
N SER A 421 16.21 17.13 -23.48
CA SER A 421 15.74 17.42 -22.12
C SER A 421 14.90 16.27 -21.58
N VAL A 422 14.85 16.12 -20.26
CA VAL A 422 13.93 15.21 -19.55
C VAL A 422 12.74 15.96 -18.94
N ILE A 423 12.59 17.25 -19.22
CA ILE A 423 11.54 18.10 -18.64
C ILE A 423 10.28 18.03 -19.50
N ASN A 424 9.13 17.90 -18.85
CA ASN A 424 7.81 17.85 -19.51
C ASN A 424 7.63 16.72 -20.53
N CYS A 425 8.34 15.63 -20.39
CA CYS A 425 8.26 14.50 -21.31
C CYS A 425 6.86 13.90 -21.40
N GLY A 426 6.14 13.74 -20.28
CA GLY A 426 4.76 13.28 -20.27
C GLY A 426 3.84 14.18 -21.12
N ALA A 427 3.93 15.50 -20.93
CA ALA A 427 3.13 16.45 -21.72
C ALA A 427 3.48 16.44 -23.22
N GLN A 428 4.61 15.88 -23.61
CA GLN A 428 5.06 15.71 -24.99
C GLN A 428 4.70 14.35 -25.60
N GLY A 429 4.00 13.49 -24.84
CA GLY A 429 3.50 12.20 -25.32
C GLY A 429 4.47 11.03 -25.18
N TYR A 430 5.46 11.13 -24.28
CA TYR A 430 6.37 10.03 -23.96
C TYR A 430 5.89 9.18 -22.78
N ASP A 431 4.61 9.27 -22.43
CA ASP A 431 4.01 8.40 -21.43
C ASP A 431 3.99 6.95 -21.92
N VAL A 432 4.40 6.04 -21.05
CA VAL A 432 4.34 4.60 -21.26
C VAL A 432 3.43 4.02 -20.19
N ILE A 433 2.42 3.29 -20.60
CA ILE A 433 1.45 2.66 -19.71
C ILE A 433 1.53 1.14 -19.79
N ASN A 434 1.18 0.48 -18.69
CA ASN A 434 1.14 -0.98 -18.61
C ASN A 434 2.47 -1.65 -18.95
N ILE A 435 3.56 -1.13 -18.41
CA ILE A 435 4.86 -1.78 -18.42
C ILE A 435 4.81 -2.96 -17.44
N GLU A 436 5.27 -4.12 -17.82
CA GLU A 436 5.48 -5.20 -16.87
C GLU A 436 6.53 -4.78 -15.83
N ALA A 437 6.17 -4.87 -14.56
CA ALA A 437 7.05 -4.50 -13.45
C ALA A 437 7.32 -5.73 -12.59
N TYR A 438 8.59 -6.06 -12.46
CA TYR A 438 9.04 -7.21 -11.67
C TYR A 438 9.85 -6.72 -10.49
N THR A 439 9.57 -7.24 -9.31
CA THR A 439 10.37 -6.99 -8.11
C THR A 439 10.94 -8.31 -7.60
N ARG A 440 12.23 -8.32 -7.31
CA ARG A 440 12.97 -9.46 -6.75
C ARG A 440 13.57 -9.11 -5.41
N GLY A 441 13.69 -10.08 -4.53
CA GLY A 441 14.38 -9.89 -3.26
C GLY A 441 15.85 -9.53 -3.43
N ASN A 442 16.39 -8.78 -2.48
CA ASN A 442 17.80 -8.40 -2.49
C ASN A 442 18.55 -9.02 -1.31
N PRO A 443 19.38 -10.05 -1.58
CA PRO A 443 20.18 -10.69 -0.52
C PRO A 443 21.32 -9.82 0.04
N ASN A 444 21.57 -8.66 -0.53
CA ASN A 444 22.65 -7.76 -0.11
C ASN A 444 22.16 -6.57 0.73
N LEU A 445 20.90 -6.61 1.18
CA LEU A 445 20.35 -5.58 2.04
C LEU A 445 21.11 -5.50 3.37
N LYS A 446 21.23 -4.28 3.86
CA LYS A 446 21.81 -3.97 5.18
C LYS A 446 20.73 -3.50 6.13
N ASP A 447 21.02 -3.51 7.41
CA ASP A 447 20.16 -2.91 8.41
C ASP A 447 19.99 -1.40 8.18
N GLU A 448 18.76 -0.95 8.40
CA GLU A 448 18.44 0.47 8.49
C GLU A 448 18.90 1.01 9.86
N SER A 449 19.30 2.24 9.93
CA SER A 449 19.71 2.86 11.20
C SER A 449 18.86 4.08 11.53
N GLY A 450 18.60 4.28 12.82
CA GLY A 450 17.83 5.40 13.32
C GLY A 450 18.49 6.08 14.52
N TYR A 451 18.26 7.38 14.62
CA TYR A 451 18.67 8.20 15.77
C TYR A 451 17.47 9.02 16.21
N SER A 452 17.15 8.96 17.49
CA SER A 452 16.10 9.78 18.07
C SER A 452 16.65 10.65 19.18
N SER A 453 16.14 11.87 19.30
CA SER A 453 16.38 12.77 20.41
C SER A 453 15.10 13.48 20.83
N SER A 454 14.93 13.67 22.12
CA SER A 454 13.78 14.39 22.68
C SER A 454 14.19 15.27 23.85
N LEU A 455 13.40 16.34 24.04
CA LEU A 455 13.47 17.21 25.20
C LEU A 455 12.07 17.66 25.55
N GLY A 456 11.65 17.43 26.78
CA GLY A 456 10.31 17.73 27.23
C GLY A 456 10.22 18.32 28.62
N VAL A 457 9.08 18.94 28.89
CA VAL A 457 8.72 19.50 30.20
C VAL A 457 7.34 19.01 30.58
N VAL A 458 7.20 18.51 31.79
CA VAL A 458 5.91 18.27 32.44
C VAL A 458 5.74 19.30 33.56
N TRP A 459 4.58 19.94 33.60
CA TRP A 459 4.24 20.96 34.58
C TRP A 459 2.88 20.69 35.22
N SER A 460 2.88 20.56 36.54
CA SER A 460 1.70 20.20 37.35
C SER A 460 1.56 21.13 38.54
N PRO A 461 1.29 22.44 38.32
CA PRO A 461 1.35 23.48 39.36
C PRO A 461 0.24 23.42 40.44
N ILE A 462 -0.81 22.69 40.16
CA ILE A 462 -1.93 22.45 41.06
C ILE A 462 -2.42 21.02 40.96
N GLU A 463 -3.06 20.54 41.98
CA GLU A 463 -3.67 19.22 42.00
C GLU A 463 -4.64 19.03 40.86
N ARG A 464 -4.55 17.83 40.20
CA ARG A 464 -5.41 17.43 39.08
C ARG A 464 -5.23 18.24 37.78
N PHE A 465 -4.22 19.07 37.67
CA PHE A 465 -3.82 19.71 36.44
C PHE A 465 -2.42 19.24 36.02
N SER A 466 -2.27 18.89 34.75
CA SER A 466 -0.98 18.53 34.18
C SER A 466 -0.90 19.00 32.74
N MET A 467 0.26 19.55 32.38
CA MET A 467 0.62 19.94 31.01
C MET A 467 1.95 19.30 30.63
N THR A 468 2.05 18.83 29.40
CA THR A 468 3.32 18.31 28.82
C THR A 468 3.61 19.04 27.52
N LEU A 469 4.90 19.22 27.23
CA LEU A 469 5.41 19.72 25.98
C LEU A 469 6.72 18.98 25.69
N ASP A 470 6.77 18.22 24.60
CA ASP A 470 7.90 17.43 24.18
C ASP A 470 8.29 17.78 22.74
N PHE A 471 9.54 18.18 22.54
CA PHE A 471 10.14 18.32 21.21
C PHE A 471 10.89 17.06 20.87
N TYR A 472 10.81 16.62 19.61
CA TYR A 472 11.52 15.44 19.15
C TYR A 472 12.14 15.64 17.77
N LYS A 473 13.20 14.90 17.52
CA LYS A 473 13.83 14.74 16.23
C LYS A 473 14.17 13.27 16.01
N VAL A 474 13.75 12.71 14.88
CA VAL A 474 14.07 11.36 14.44
C VAL A 474 14.74 11.44 13.08
N ILE A 475 15.84 10.72 12.90
CA ILE A 475 16.54 10.58 11.63
C ILE A 475 16.62 9.08 11.34
N LEU A 476 16.15 8.68 10.16
CA LEU A 476 16.29 7.33 9.62
C LEU A 476 17.22 7.38 8.42
N GLN A 477 18.14 6.43 8.32
CA GLN A 477 19.15 6.33 7.28
C GLN A 477 19.21 4.91 6.75
N ASP A 478 19.66 4.78 5.51
CA ASP A 478 19.78 3.49 4.83
C ASP A 478 18.44 2.73 4.77
N ILE A 479 17.32 3.48 4.69
CA ILE A 479 15.98 2.90 4.60
C ILE A 479 15.89 2.07 3.33
N VAL A 480 15.40 0.84 3.48
CA VAL A 480 15.12 -0.04 2.34
C VAL A 480 13.89 0.47 1.60
N SER A 481 14.05 0.72 0.32
CA SER A 481 12.99 1.23 -0.53
C SER A 481 13.13 0.66 -1.94
N ASP A 482 12.00 0.37 -2.57
CA ASP A 482 11.93 0.08 -4.00
C ASP A 482 12.02 1.40 -4.76
N ARG A 483 12.66 1.36 -5.93
CA ARG A 483 12.66 2.49 -6.84
C ARG A 483 11.37 2.46 -7.65
N SER A 484 10.76 3.60 -7.85
CA SER A 484 9.64 3.67 -8.79
C SER A 484 10.12 3.38 -10.23
N THR A 485 9.27 2.78 -11.05
CA THR A 485 9.54 2.60 -12.49
C THR A 485 9.98 3.91 -13.15
N SER A 486 9.34 5.02 -12.81
CA SER A 486 9.71 6.34 -13.33
C SER A 486 11.12 6.77 -12.92
N ALA A 487 11.57 6.44 -11.71
CA ALA A 487 12.94 6.76 -11.27
C ALA A 487 13.96 5.92 -12.03
N ILE A 488 13.70 4.63 -12.24
CA ILE A 488 14.57 3.74 -13.02
C ILE A 488 14.71 4.25 -14.47
N LEU A 489 13.60 4.63 -15.09
CA LEU A 489 13.58 5.17 -16.47
C LEU A 489 14.26 6.54 -16.58
N LEU A 490 14.19 7.36 -15.54
CA LEU A 490 14.91 8.62 -15.48
C LEU A 490 16.43 8.42 -15.34
N ASP A 491 16.84 7.47 -14.49
CA ASP A 491 18.24 7.09 -14.32
C ASP A 491 18.83 6.50 -15.61
N GLU A 492 18.04 5.76 -16.39
CA GLU A 492 18.43 5.31 -17.74
C GLU A 492 18.83 6.50 -18.62
N ALA A 493 17.99 7.53 -18.68
CA ALA A 493 18.27 8.73 -19.47
C ALA A 493 19.53 9.47 -18.98
N TYR A 494 19.71 9.58 -17.67
CA TYR A 494 20.91 10.19 -17.09
C TYR A 494 22.18 9.40 -17.42
N CYS A 495 22.12 8.08 -17.32
CA CYS A 495 23.24 7.20 -17.65
C CYS A 495 23.63 7.30 -19.14
N TYR A 496 22.68 7.27 -20.06
CA TYR A 496 22.95 7.43 -21.49
C TYR A 496 23.48 8.83 -21.83
N ALA A 497 22.92 9.88 -21.24
CA ALA A 497 23.38 11.25 -21.43
C ALA A 497 24.82 11.44 -20.94
N GLN A 498 25.16 10.85 -19.80
CA GLN A 498 26.51 10.86 -19.27
C GLN A 498 27.48 10.10 -20.18
N ALA A 499 27.11 8.90 -20.64
CA ALA A 499 27.92 8.10 -21.58
C ALA A 499 28.14 8.80 -22.92
N ALA A 500 27.17 9.55 -23.40
CA ALA A 500 27.26 10.35 -24.62
C ALA A 500 28.11 11.64 -24.46
N GLY A 501 28.63 11.93 -23.25
CA GLY A 501 29.37 13.16 -22.97
C GLY A 501 28.51 14.43 -22.97
N SER A 502 27.20 14.28 -22.87
CA SER A 502 26.22 15.38 -22.85
C SER A 502 25.33 15.25 -21.59
N PRO A 503 25.92 15.35 -20.39
CA PRO A 503 25.16 15.15 -19.16
C PRO A 503 24.03 16.18 -19.04
N ILE A 504 22.89 15.74 -18.52
CA ILE A 504 21.73 16.60 -18.26
C ILE A 504 22.05 17.50 -17.06
N ASP A 505 21.70 18.78 -17.16
CA ASP A 505 21.94 19.75 -16.09
C ASP A 505 21.29 19.32 -14.77
N ASN A 506 22.06 19.39 -13.69
CA ASN A 506 21.70 18.96 -12.35
C ASN A 506 21.42 17.46 -12.17
N ALA A 507 21.68 16.63 -13.17
CA ALA A 507 21.59 15.18 -13.02
C ALA A 507 22.70 14.64 -12.09
N PRO A 508 22.44 13.58 -11.33
CA PRO A 508 23.49 12.88 -10.60
C PRO A 508 24.56 12.33 -11.55
N ILE A 509 25.80 12.24 -11.07
CA ILE A 509 26.87 11.57 -11.81
C ILE A 509 26.98 10.14 -11.25
N TYR A 510 26.61 9.19 -12.08
CA TYR A 510 26.59 7.79 -11.70
C TYR A 510 27.90 7.07 -12.07
N SER A 511 28.22 6.01 -11.29
CA SER A 511 29.32 5.11 -11.65
C SER A 511 28.91 4.25 -12.86
N GLY A 512 29.90 3.78 -13.63
CA GLY A 512 29.61 2.88 -14.76
C GLY A 512 28.93 1.56 -14.33
N SER A 513 29.22 1.05 -13.13
CA SER A 513 28.57 -0.14 -12.58
C SER A 513 27.11 0.12 -12.22
N TYR A 514 26.80 1.31 -11.71
CA TYR A 514 25.42 1.69 -11.44
C TYR A 514 24.61 1.80 -12.74
N CYS A 515 25.14 2.50 -13.74
CA CYS A 515 24.49 2.62 -15.03
C CYS A 515 24.28 1.25 -15.70
N GLN A 516 25.24 0.34 -15.55
CA GLN A 516 25.05 -1.04 -16.06
C GLN A 516 23.88 -1.73 -15.35
N SER A 517 23.76 -1.59 -14.03
CA SER A 517 22.62 -2.19 -13.31
C SER A 517 21.28 -1.61 -13.74
N ILE A 518 21.21 -0.31 -14.07
CA ILE A 518 20.02 0.32 -14.63
C ILE A 518 19.67 -0.26 -16.00
N TYR A 519 20.67 -0.38 -16.88
CA TYR A 519 20.45 -0.97 -18.20
C TYR A 519 20.00 -2.43 -18.14
N ASP A 520 20.51 -3.20 -17.18
CA ASP A 520 20.11 -4.59 -16.97
C ASP A 520 18.69 -4.72 -16.38
N SER A 521 18.20 -3.66 -15.73
CA SER A 521 16.86 -3.59 -15.14
C SER A 521 15.75 -3.25 -16.15
N ILE A 522 16.07 -2.86 -17.37
CA ILE A 522 15.09 -2.40 -18.36
C ILE A 522 15.14 -3.29 -19.58
N ILE A 523 14.01 -3.85 -19.96
CA ILE A 523 13.87 -4.64 -21.16
C ILE A 523 13.16 -3.82 -22.23
N ARG A 524 13.84 -3.65 -23.36
CA ARG A 524 13.31 -2.99 -24.54
C ARG A 524 13.24 -4.00 -25.68
N ASP A 525 12.06 -4.24 -26.28
CA ASP A 525 11.82 -5.22 -27.33
C ASP A 525 12.46 -6.61 -27.04
N GLY A 526 12.31 -7.08 -25.79
CA GLY A 526 12.81 -8.38 -25.36
C GLY A 526 14.32 -8.46 -25.14
N LYS A 527 15.05 -7.32 -25.11
CA LYS A 527 16.49 -7.25 -24.86
C LYS A 527 16.79 -6.25 -23.74
N PRO A 528 17.81 -6.53 -22.90
CA PRO A 528 18.30 -5.54 -21.96
C PRO A 528 18.72 -4.24 -22.67
N ALA A 529 18.38 -3.10 -22.10
CA ALA A 529 18.66 -1.78 -22.70
C ALA A 529 20.15 -1.55 -22.97
N GLY A 530 21.04 -2.06 -22.14
CA GLY A 530 22.50 -1.93 -22.30
C GLY A 530 23.10 -2.66 -23.50
N GLY A 531 22.32 -3.51 -24.19
CA GLY A 531 22.73 -4.18 -25.42
C GLY A 531 22.35 -3.44 -26.71
N LEU A 532 21.77 -2.26 -26.62
CA LEU A 532 21.23 -1.52 -27.75
C LEU A 532 22.15 -0.35 -28.13
N GLU A 533 22.69 -0.36 -29.36
CA GLU A 533 23.34 0.82 -29.95
C GLU A 533 22.26 1.75 -30.49
N LEU A 534 21.75 2.63 -29.63
CA LEU A 534 20.63 3.53 -29.94
C LEU A 534 21.18 4.88 -30.39
N THR A 535 21.36 5.06 -31.66
CA THR A 535 21.82 6.34 -32.27
C THR A 535 20.71 7.08 -33.01
N ASP A 536 19.58 6.42 -33.28
CA ASP A 536 18.44 7.02 -33.96
C ASP A 536 17.27 7.21 -32.98
N PRO A 537 16.88 8.45 -32.66
CA PRO A 537 15.78 8.74 -31.76
C PRO A 537 14.42 8.20 -32.24
N ASN A 538 14.28 7.92 -33.56
CA ASN A 538 13.04 7.35 -34.10
C ASN A 538 13.03 5.81 -34.09
N ALA A 539 14.13 5.20 -33.69
CA ALA A 539 14.30 3.75 -33.65
C ALA A 539 14.52 3.21 -32.22
N VAL A 540 14.20 4.01 -31.18
CA VAL A 540 14.25 3.53 -29.79
C VAL A 540 13.18 2.49 -29.58
N PRO A 541 13.55 1.25 -29.21
CA PRO A 541 12.58 0.23 -28.94
C PRO A 541 11.73 0.57 -27.71
N GLY A 542 10.46 0.19 -27.74
CA GLY A 542 9.55 0.41 -26.61
C GLY A 542 9.98 -0.34 -25.36
N ILE A 543 9.64 0.20 -24.21
CA ILE A 543 9.87 -0.44 -22.92
C ILE A 543 8.85 -1.58 -22.80
N PHE A 544 9.34 -2.80 -22.57
CA PHE A 544 8.52 -3.97 -22.35
C PHE A 544 8.38 -4.28 -20.85
N ALA A 545 9.50 -4.33 -20.15
CA ALA A 545 9.52 -4.65 -18.75
C ALA A 545 10.55 -3.82 -17.97
N VAL A 546 10.30 -3.63 -16.70
CA VAL A 546 11.25 -3.04 -15.74
C VAL A 546 11.38 -3.96 -14.54
N TYR A 547 12.62 -4.29 -14.19
CA TYR A 547 12.96 -5.07 -13.01
C TYR A 547 13.49 -4.15 -11.92
N ASP A 548 12.98 -4.29 -10.72
CA ASP A 548 13.50 -3.61 -9.53
C ASP A 548 13.86 -4.60 -8.43
N GLN A 549 14.61 -4.11 -7.47
CA GLN A 549 14.91 -4.78 -6.21
C GLN A 549 15.05 -3.74 -5.10
N PRO A 550 14.64 -4.05 -3.87
CA PRO A 550 14.78 -3.14 -2.76
C PRO A 550 16.25 -2.82 -2.47
N LEU A 551 16.52 -1.57 -2.15
CA LEU A 551 17.87 -1.04 -1.89
C LEU A 551 17.86 -0.16 -0.64
N ASN A 552 19.00 -0.11 0.07
CA ASN A 552 19.22 0.85 1.16
C ASN A 552 19.58 2.24 0.61
N ILE A 553 18.60 2.98 0.16
CA ILE A 553 18.79 4.24 -0.59
C ILE A 553 18.13 5.46 0.05
N ALA A 554 17.09 5.28 0.84
CA ALA A 554 16.29 6.39 1.33
C ALA A 554 16.75 6.88 2.71
N SER A 555 16.47 8.13 3.01
CA SER A 555 16.65 8.70 4.33
C SER A 555 15.53 9.66 4.67
N GLN A 556 15.13 9.69 5.95
CA GLN A 556 14.04 10.53 6.43
C GLN A 556 14.46 11.28 7.69
N GLU A 557 13.94 12.50 7.84
CA GLU A 557 14.09 13.32 9.05
C GLU A 557 12.73 13.86 9.44
N TYR A 558 12.31 13.54 10.67
CA TYR A 558 11.10 14.03 11.30
C TYR A 558 11.47 14.96 12.47
N GLN A 559 10.83 16.11 12.54
CA GLN A 559 10.89 16.97 13.72
C GLN A 559 9.48 17.39 14.09
N GLY A 560 9.18 17.40 15.37
CA GLY A 560 7.87 17.80 15.86
C GLY A 560 7.86 18.24 17.29
N ALA A 561 6.68 18.70 17.70
CA ALA A 561 6.37 19.05 19.07
C ALA A 561 5.01 18.46 19.42
N ASP A 562 5.01 17.63 20.46
CA ASP A 562 3.80 17.06 21.05
C ASP A 562 3.48 17.77 22.36
N TRP A 563 2.20 18.04 22.58
CA TRP A 563 1.77 18.69 23.79
C TRP A 563 0.43 18.13 24.27
N SER A 564 0.26 18.11 25.57
CA SER A 564 -1.00 17.71 26.18
C SER A 564 -1.30 18.55 27.42
N MET A 565 -2.59 18.69 27.71
CA MET A 565 -3.11 19.31 28.91
C MET A 565 -4.27 18.47 29.46
N ARG A 566 -4.26 18.21 30.74
CA ARG A 566 -5.31 17.48 31.44
C ARG A 566 -5.73 18.26 32.69
N TYR A 567 -7.04 18.30 32.92
CA TYR A 567 -7.60 18.88 34.11
C TYR A 567 -8.84 18.10 34.57
N THR A 568 -8.89 17.72 35.83
CA THR A 568 -10.05 17.07 36.43
C THR A 568 -10.71 18.01 37.41
N LEU A 569 -11.98 18.33 37.13
CA LEU A 569 -12.84 19.13 38.03
C LEU A 569 -13.77 18.15 38.76
N VAL A 570 -13.57 18.01 40.05
CA VAL A 570 -14.44 17.23 40.94
C VAL A 570 -15.44 18.14 41.57
N THR A 571 -16.73 17.77 41.53
CA THR A 571 -17.80 18.53 42.14
C THR A 571 -18.68 17.64 43.03
N ASP A 572 -19.17 18.17 44.12
CA ASP A 572 -19.96 17.40 45.07
C ASP A 572 -21.35 16.97 44.54
N THR A 573 -21.90 17.69 43.58
CA THR A 573 -23.29 17.46 43.14
C THR A 573 -23.46 17.28 41.61
N ALA A 574 -22.56 17.84 40.81
CA ALA A 574 -22.67 17.85 39.37
C ALA A 574 -21.83 16.75 38.70
N GLY A 575 -21.12 15.94 39.50
CA GLY A 575 -20.23 14.90 39.02
C GLY A 575 -18.84 15.40 38.68
N ASP A 576 -18.04 14.54 38.13
CA ASP A 576 -16.62 14.79 37.81
C ASP A 576 -16.46 15.05 36.32
N PHE A 577 -15.73 16.11 35.98
CA PHE A 577 -15.42 16.47 34.61
C PHE A 577 -13.92 16.29 34.37
N ASN A 578 -13.57 15.52 33.30
CA ASN A 578 -12.20 15.39 32.86
C ASN A 578 -12.04 16.09 31.52
N PHE A 579 -11.17 17.06 31.49
CA PHE A 579 -10.80 17.78 30.26
C PHE A 579 -9.43 17.30 29.79
N SER A 580 -9.34 16.91 28.54
CA SER A 580 -8.09 16.51 27.89
C SER A 580 -7.96 17.26 26.57
N LEU A 581 -6.84 17.92 26.40
CA LEU A 581 -6.43 18.55 25.15
C LEU A 581 -5.05 18.04 24.80
N ARG A 582 -4.89 17.50 23.59
CA ARG A 582 -3.60 17.02 23.09
C ARG A 582 -3.43 17.41 21.64
N GLY A 583 -2.20 17.63 21.27
CA GLY A 583 -1.86 17.98 19.91
C GLY A 583 -0.45 17.59 19.53
N SER A 584 -0.26 17.45 18.24
CA SER A 584 1.03 17.25 17.61
C SER A 584 1.21 18.30 16.51
N ASN A 585 2.39 18.90 16.47
CA ASN A 585 2.79 19.84 15.45
C ASN A 585 4.04 19.31 14.75
N GLN A 586 3.94 19.05 13.47
CA GLN A 586 5.07 18.67 12.64
C GLN A 586 5.85 19.92 12.24
N LEU A 587 7.14 19.96 12.53
CA LEU A 587 8.02 21.10 12.28
C LEU A 587 8.87 20.90 11.02
N ALA A 588 9.28 19.66 10.75
CA ALA A 588 9.97 19.27 9.52
C ALA A 588 9.63 17.83 9.14
N LEU A 589 9.52 17.59 7.84
CA LEU A 589 9.43 16.27 7.21
C LEU A 589 10.32 16.32 5.97
N LYS A 590 11.52 15.74 6.07
CA LYS A 590 12.47 15.75 4.97
C LYS A 590 12.79 14.33 4.55
N GLN A 591 12.87 14.10 3.26
CA GLN A 591 13.13 12.79 2.67
C GLN A 591 14.08 12.92 1.49
N ALA A 592 14.97 11.95 1.34
CA ALA A 592 15.71 11.67 0.12
C ALA A 592 15.38 10.24 -0.32
N GLU A 593 15.14 10.06 -1.59
CA GLU A 593 14.73 8.78 -2.19
C GLU A 593 15.92 8.02 -2.76
N SER A 594 17.06 8.72 -2.97
CA SER A 594 18.28 8.14 -3.51
C SER A 594 19.50 8.43 -2.65
N GLN A 595 20.48 7.55 -2.71
CA GLN A 595 21.75 7.72 -1.98
C GLN A 595 22.51 8.92 -2.50
N GLY A 596 22.87 9.85 -1.60
CA GLY A 596 23.63 11.06 -1.93
C GLY A 596 22.76 12.24 -2.38
N GLU A 597 21.47 12.06 -2.49
CA GLU A 597 20.52 13.13 -2.78
C GLU A 597 20.34 14.04 -1.55
N SER A 598 20.09 15.34 -1.81
CA SER A 598 19.71 16.26 -0.75
C SER A 598 18.27 16.03 -0.34
N ARG A 599 18.01 15.90 0.96
CA ARG A 599 16.65 15.71 1.48
C ARG A 599 15.72 16.85 1.07
N PHE A 600 14.64 16.50 0.39
CA PHE A 600 13.57 17.43 0.04
C PHE A 600 12.62 17.64 1.24
N ASP A 601 12.13 18.86 1.41
CA ASP A 601 11.18 19.19 2.49
C ASP A 601 9.72 18.98 2.02
N TYR A 602 9.10 17.92 2.53
CA TYR A 602 7.73 17.53 2.19
C TYR A 602 6.65 18.26 2.99
N MET A 603 7.00 19.22 3.86
CA MET A 603 6.03 19.94 4.70
C MET A 603 4.96 20.71 3.91
N ASN A 604 5.21 21.00 2.65
CA ASN A 604 4.26 21.65 1.75
C ASN A 604 3.65 20.72 0.70
N SER A 605 3.97 19.44 0.75
CA SER A 605 3.40 18.45 -0.17
C SER A 605 1.91 18.26 0.12
N ALA A 606 1.18 17.74 -0.88
CA ALA A 606 -0.24 17.47 -0.76
C ALA A 606 -0.53 16.51 0.39
N TYR A 607 -1.58 16.80 1.15
CA TYR A 607 -2.07 15.99 2.26
C TYR A 607 -1.08 15.74 3.41
N VAL A 608 -0.08 16.61 3.58
CA VAL A 608 0.80 16.62 4.76
C VAL A 608 0.27 17.62 5.79
N PRO A 609 -0.38 17.17 6.89
CA PRO A 609 -0.92 18.06 7.90
C PRO A 609 0.18 18.54 8.84
N ARG A 610 0.27 19.85 9.03
CA ARG A 610 1.23 20.43 9.99
C ARG A 610 0.81 20.29 11.45
N SER A 611 -0.47 20.01 11.71
CA SER A 611 -0.96 19.86 13.06
C SER A 611 -2.17 18.94 13.14
N ARG A 612 -2.23 18.18 14.24
CA ARG A 612 -3.40 17.39 14.64
C ARG A 612 -3.68 17.67 16.10
N GLN A 613 -4.96 17.84 16.45
CA GLN A 613 -5.39 18.08 17.83
C GLN A 613 -6.62 17.25 18.15
N VAL A 614 -6.76 16.92 19.43
CA VAL A 614 -7.96 16.26 19.96
C VAL A 614 -8.32 16.92 21.30
N VAL A 615 -9.55 17.37 21.39
CA VAL A 615 -10.16 17.84 22.65
C VAL A 615 -11.17 16.80 23.09
N THR A 616 -11.05 16.33 24.32
CA THR A 616 -12.00 15.38 24.89
C THR A 616 -12.48 15.91 26.24
N THR A 617 -13.77 15.94 26.46
CA THR A 617 -14.39 16.18 27.75
C THR A 617 -15.21 14.96 28.11
N SER A 618 -14.94 14.38 29.28
CA SER A 618 -15.78 13.32 29.85
C SER A 618 -16.38 13.78 31.17
N TRP A 619 -17.56 13.30 31.45
CA TRP A 619 -18.34 13.59 32.63
C TRP A 619 -18.86 12.30 33.25
N ASN A 620 -18.76 12.18 34.58
CA ASN A 620 -19.24 11.03 35.33
C ASN A 620 -20.07 11.51 36.51
N LEU A 621 -21.28 11.00 36.68
CA LEU A 621 -22.14 11.25 37.80
C LEU A 621 -22.94 10.00 38.16
N ARG A 622 -22.61 9.36 39.27
CA ARG A 622 -23.22 8.11 39.72
C ARG A 622 -23.14 7.05 38.59
N ASP A 623 -24.29 6.57 38.13
CA ASP A 623 -24.42 5.54 37.09
C ASP A 623 -24.35 6.10 35.66
N TRP A 624 -24.15 7.41 35.51
CA TRP A 624 -24.08 8.08 34.20
C TRP A 624 -22.65 8.45 33.86
N SER A 625 -22.25 8.16 32.64
CA SER A 625 -21.05 8.72 32.02
C SER A 625 -21.36 9.27 30.65
N ALA A 626 -20.68 10.34 30.27
CA ALA A 626 -20.80 10.96 28.97
C ALA A 626 -19.45 11.49 28.50
N SER A 627 -19.24 11.49 27.19
CA SER A 627 -18.04 12.08 26.58
C SER A 627 -18.36 12.79 25.29
N ILE A 628 -17.59 13.84 25.02
CA ILE A 628 -17.54 14.49 23.71
C ILE A 628 -16.09 14.65 23.30
N SER A 629 -15.79 14.35 22.06
CA SER A 629 -14.47 14.44 21.48
C SER A 629 -14.52 15.19 20.16
N ILE A 630 -13.65 16.17 20.00
CA ILE A 630 -13.46 16.93 18.77
C ILE A 630 -12.05 16.66 18.29
N SER A 631 -11.93 16.00 17.12
CA SER A 631 -10.66 15.81 16.45
C SER A 631 -10.46 16.90 15.41
N ARG A 632 -9.22 17.36 15.22
CA ARG A 632 -8.88 18.35 14.21
C ARG A 632 -7.66 17.90 13.42
N ILE A 633 -7.80 17.76 12.12
CA ILE A 633 -6.70 17.72 11.17
C ILE A 633 -6.51 19.16 10.67
N GLY A 634 -5.29 19.70 10.80
CA GLY A 634 -4.97 21.04 10.36
C GLY A 634 -5.12 21.24 8.86
N HIS A 635 -4.83 22.43 8.39
CA HIS A 635 -4.77 22.70 6.95
C HIS A 635 -3.81 21.76 6.24
N VAL A 636 -4.19 21.29 5.05
CA VAL A 636 -3.33 20.58 4.12
C VAL A 636 -3.38 21.26 2.75
N ASN A 637 -2.36 21.04 1.93
CA ASN A 637 -2.41 21.41 0.53
C ASN A 637 -3.10 20.29 -0.26
N ALA A 638 -3.91 20.66 -1.24
CA ALA A 638 -4.41 19.76 -2.27
C ALA A 638 -3.31 19.46 -3.30
N VAL A 639 -3.56 18.51 -4.20
CA VAL A 639 -2.62 18.15 -5.27
C VAL A 639 -2.24 19.35 -6.14
N GLU A 640 -3.17 20.27 -6.40
CA GLU A 640 -2.95 21.49 -7.18
C GLU A 640 -2.45 22.69 -6.34
N ASN A 641 -1.86 22.42 -5.16
CA ASN A 641 -1.41 23.44 -4.20
C ASN A 641 -2.50 24.40 -3.69
N THR A 642 -3.76 24.10 -3.88
CA THR A 642 -4.86 24.80 -3.21
C THR A 642 -4.91 24.38 -1.74
N LYS A 643 -5.29 25.29 -0.85
CA LYS A 643 -5.29 25.04 0.57
C LYS A 643 -6.66 24.57 1.04
N LEU A 644 -6.72 23.35 1.60
CA LEU A 644 -7.94 22.81 2.17
C LEU A 644 -8.10 23.24 3.64
N SER A 645 -9.34 23.47 4.05
CA SER A 645 -9.70 23.87 5.42
C SER A 645 -9.46 22.74 6.42
N PRO A 646 -9.29 23.04 7.71
CA PRO A 646 -9.20 22.01 8.74
C PRO A 646 -10.45 21.14 8.77
N TYR A 647 -10.26 19.83 8.87
CA TYR A 647 -11.33 18.87 9.06
C TYR A 647 -11.55 18.61 10.55
N MET A 648 -12.80 18.74 11.04
CA MET A 648 -13.12 18.73 12.47
C MET A 648 -14.37 17.89 12.78
N PRO A 649 -14.28 16.55 12.79
CA PRO A 649 -15.38 15.70 13.21
C PRO A 649 -15.59 15.75 14.73
N VAL A 650 -16.87 15.64 15.15
CA VAL A 650 -17.30 15.60 16.54
C VAL A 650 -17.91 14.25 16.84
N ASN A 651 -17.40 13.58 17.87
CA ASN A 651 -17.95 12.32 18.38
C ASN A 651 -18.48 12.54 19.80
N ALA A 652 -19.55 11.85 20.14
CA ALA A 652 -20.16 11.94 21.47
C ALA A 652 -20.68 10.57 21.92
N GLY A 653 -20.74 10.36 23.21
CA GLY A 653 -21.31 9.13 23.78
C GLY A 653 -21.92 9.42 25.15
N VAL A 654 -22.97 8.69 25.48
CA VAL A 654 -23.58 8.67 26.83
C VAL A 654 -23.83 7.22 27.20
N TYR A 655 -23.52 6.89 28.43
CA TYR A 655 -23.64 5.53 28.96
C TYR A 655 -24.37 5.58 30.30
N TYR A 656 -25.10 4.52 30.59
CA TYR A 656 -25.81 4.33 31.85
C TYR A 656 -25.53 2.91 32.37
N ASP A 657 -24.94 2.83 33.55
CA ASP A 657 -24.71 1.58 34.28
C ASP A 657 -26.02 1.13 34.93
N ILE A 658 -26.59 0.02 34.41
CA ILE A 658 -27.84 -0.55 34.93
C ILE A 658 -27.54 -1.32 36.23
N THR A 659 -26.42 -2.02 36.25
CA THR A 659 -25.83 -2.68 37.40
C THR A 659 -24.31 -2.61 37.29
N ASP A 660 -23.58 -3.07 38.30
CA ASP A 660 -22.10 -3.13 38.29
C ASP A 660 -21.57 -3.98 37.11
N ASP A 661 -22.40 -4.90 36.58
CA ASP A 661 -22.04 -5.83 35.50
C ASP A 661 -22.74 -5.53 34.17
N MET A 662 -23.62 -4.54 34.13
CA MET A 662 -24.42 -4.22 32.92
C MET A 662 -24.45 -2.74 32.62
N TYR A 663 -24.19 -2.33 31.38
CA TYR A 663 -24.45 -0.99 30.93
C TYR A 663 -25.12 -0.93 29.55
N VAL A 664 -25.76 0.19 29.27
CA VAL A 664 -26.27 0.58 27.96
C VAL A 664 -25.60 1.89 27.54
N GLY A 665 -25.20 1.98 26.28
CA GLY A 665 -24.58 3.18 25.72
C GLY A 665 -25.24 3.59 24.40
N LEU A 666 -25.23 4.88 24.17
CA LEU A 666 -25.56 5.50 22.89
C LEU A 666 -24.34 6.32 22.45
N THR A 667 -23.79 5.98 21.30
CA THR A 667 -22.65 6.70 20.72
C THR A 667 -23.00 7.31 19.37
N CYS A 668 -22.37 8.40 19.06
CA CYS A 668 -22.50 9.09 17.80
C CYS A 668 -21.11 9.43 17.27
N SER A 669 -20.79 8.95 16.07
CA SER A 669 -19.59 9.31 15.33
C SER A 669 -19.93 10.37 14.29
N ASN A 670 -19.05 11.35 14.13
CA ASN A 670 -19.26 12.51 13.24
C ASN A 670 -20.65 13.16 13.39
N CYS A 671 -21.07 13.39 14.63
CA CYS A 671 -22.44 13.83 14.99
C CYS A 671 -22.90 15.11 14.30
N LEU A 672 -21.99 15.93 13.82
CA LEU A 672 -22.31 17.20 13.14
C LEU A 672 -22.19 17.11 11.63
N ASP A 673 -22.06 15.89 11.08
CA ASP A 673 -21.91 15.65 9.64
C ASP A 673 -20.78 16.51 9.02
N SER A 674 -19.65 16.56 9.71
CA SER A 674 -18.49 17.29 9.21
C SER A 674 -17.94 16.58 7.98
N LEU A 675 -17.85 17.30 6.87
CA LEU A 675 -17.26 16.80 5.61
C LEU A 675 -15.97 17.56 5.34
N PRO A 676 -14.94 16.91 4.78
CA PRO A 676 -13.74 17.59 4.32
C PRO A 676 -14.00 18.42 3.07
N ASP A 677 -13.15 19.42 2.83
CA ASP A 677 -13.20 20.19 1.60
C ASP A 677 -12.96 19.30 0.37
N LYS A 678 -13.59 19.67 -0.75
CA LYS A 678 -13.41 18.99 -2.03
C LYS A 678 -12.06 19.36 -2.65
N ASP A 679 -11.41 18.38 -3.25
CA ASP A 679 -10.19 18.54 -4.06
C ASP A 679 -10.49 18.16 -5.51
N ALA A 680 -10.25 19.09 -6.44
CA ALA A 680 -10.52 18.90 -7.85
C ALA A 680 -9.76 17.70 -8.46
N ALA A 681 -8.58 17.38 -7.94
CA ALA A 681 -7.79 16.24 -8.38
C ALA A 681 -8.52 14.89 -8.20
N TYR A 682 -9.44 14.79 -7.25
CA TYR A 682 -10.25 13.60 -7.00
C TYR A 682 -11.65 13.67 -7.60
N GLY A 683 -12.06 14.82 -8.13
CA GLY A 683 -13.39 15.04 -8.70
C GLY A 683 -13.56 14.65 -10.16
N ASN A 684 -12.46 14.39 -10.86
CA ASN A 684 -12.45 14.14 -12.30
C ASN A 684 -12.41 12.66 -12.68
N SER A 685 -12.31 11.75 -11.73
CA SER A 685 -12.38 10.33 -12.05
C SER A 685 -13.82 9.89 -12.20
N SER A 686 -14.12 9.07 -13.20
CA SER A 686 -15.43 8.47 -13.43
C SER A 686 -15.94 7.63 -12.24
N TYR A 687 -15.09 7.43 -11.23
CA TYR A 687 -15.32 6.56 -10.08
C TYR A 687 -15.39 7.30 -8.75
N ASP A 688 -14.98 8.56 -8.66
CA ASP A 688 -15.03 9.33 -7.42
C ASP A 688 -16.00 10.51 -7.50
N PHE A 689 -17.23 10.28 -7.05
CA PHE A 689 -18.27 11.29 -6.96
C PHE A 689 -18.09 12.26 -5.78
N THR A 690 -17.21 11.93 -4.84
CA THR A 690 -17.05 12.70 -3.61
C THR A 690 -16.12 13.89 -3.78
N ALA A 691 -15.20 13.83 -4.74
CA ALA A 691 -14.12 14.80 -4.90
C ALA A 691 -13.29 14.99 -3.62
N VAL A 692 -13.09 13.91 -2.86
CA VAL A 692 -12.36 13.90 -1.59
C VAL A 692 -11.33 12.79 -1.61
N ASN A 693 -10.13 13.06 -1.09
CA ASN A 693 -9.13 12.02 -0.89
C ASN A 693 -9.58 11.04 0.20
N ARG A 694 -10.10 9.88 -0.18
CA ARG A 694 -10.61 8.84 0.73
C ARG A 694 -9.51 8.15 1.53
N ASN A 695 -8.29 8.14 1.04
CA ASN A 695 -7.15 7.57 1.74
C ASN A 695 -6.69 8.46 2.91
N PHE A 696 -7.10 9.73 2.90
CA PHE A 696 -6.72 10.69 3.92
C PHE A 696 -7.87 11.08 4.86
N TYR A 697 -9.10 11.15 4.36
CA TYR A 697 -10.28 11.52 5.12
C TYR A 697 -11.31 10.40 5.18
N PRO A 698 -11.93 10.15 6.33
CA PRO A 698 -13.11 9.30 6.38
C PRO A 698 -14.27 10.01 5.66
N ILE A 699 -14.96 9.27 4.79
CA ILE A 699 -16.09 9.80 4.00
C ILE A 699 -17.45 9.45 4.60
N LEU A 700 -17.46 8.70 5.71
CA LEU A 700 -18.71 8.27 6.34
C LEU A 700 -19.37 9.46 7.03
N GLY A 701 -20.66 9.61 6.77
CA GLY A 701 -21.52 10.56 7.47
C GLY A 701 -21.71 10.19 8.95
N PRO A 702 -22.65 10.84 9.64
CA PRO A 702 -22.93 10.53 11.03
C PRO A 702 -23.44 9.10 11.20
N ALA A 703 -22.87 8.39 12.17
CA ALA A 703 -23.31 7.06 12.58
C ALA A 703 -23.71 7.08 14.05
N VAL A 704 -24.79 6.35 14.37
CA VAL A 704 -25.28 6.22 15.74
C VAL A 704 -25.37 4.75 16.09
N ASP A 705 -24.69 4.38 17.20
CA ASP A 705 -24.66 3.01 17.69
C ASP A 705 -25.29 2.92 19.06
N VAL A 706 -26.04 1.83 19.30
CA VAL A 706 -26.54 1.44 20.61
C VAL A 706 -25.72 0.26 21.11
N ILE A 707 -25.09 0.45 22.26
CA ILE A 707 -24.21 -0.55 22.86
C ILE A 707 -24.92 -1.11 24.09
N PHE A 708 -24.97 -2.43 24.19
CA PHE A 708 -25.37 -3.13 25.40
C PHE A 708 -24.27 -4.10 25.77
N GLN A 709 -23.76 -4.00 26.99
CA GLN A 709 -22.76 -4.94 27.50
C GLN A 709 -23.21 -5.52 28.84
N MET A 710 -22.96 -6.82 28.98
CA MET A 710 -23.17 -7.56 30.23
C MET A 710 -21.96 -8.46 30.50
N ARG A 711 -21.52 -8.46 31.77
CA ARG A 711 -20.49 -9.39 32.27
C ARG A 711 -21.18 -10.47 33.09
N PHE A 712 -20.71 -11.70 32.99
CA PHE A 712 -21.27 -12.85 33.67
C PHE A 712 -20.32 -13.39 34.74
#